data_40e85ed56bb8e44b32c6272960ed713a
#
_entry.id   40e85ed56bb8e44b32c6272960ed713a
#
_cell.length_a   1.000
_cell.length_b   1.000
_cell.length_c   1.000
_cell.angle_alpha   90.00
_cell.angle_beta   90.00
_cell.angle_gamma   90.00
#
_symmetry.space_group_name_H-M   'P 1'
#
loop_
_entity.id
_entity.type
_entity.pdbx_description
1 polymer ?
#
loop_
_entity_poly.entity_id
_entity_poly.type
_entity_poly.pdbx_seq_one_letter_code
_entity_poly.pdbx_strand_id
1 'polypeptide(L)'
;MELIFLGFLVFLMILFLASGFPVAFTLPGSAILSILAAAFFGYVIEGDASAYFIQDGPIQWLNAGVTNFRSLYWDVERDTLIAIPLFVFMGIMLQKSKIAEDLLVSMAQLFGSVPGGLGISVVLVGALLAATTGIVGATVIAMGLISLPAMLKHNYSKSLSTGTICASGTLGQIIPPSIVLIILADQLSNAADIANNSRSSEYRNLTGDFSLPSEFSVISTSAGEMFVGAFLPGIVLVGLYVLYILIFSLFNPDKAPPVSLNQNFDKNFIFSLFISLIPPLALIFLVLGSIILGIATVNQAGAIGAIGAMIMGGYKLTEDSSRAYYPSILFLGSLLFIIIILYNHNLNIKNIVSETDIIILILTLIAVTILFISIFWSFWRIYRYENTLSDVMIETSKTTSMVFIILLGAAMLTSAFRGFGGEELVKDFLVGIPGGFWAQFLVVMIVIFLLGFFLDFIEIAVVVVPLVAPILLADPAANISAVWLGVMIGLNLQTSFLTPPFGFALFYLRGVAPIDVKTTHIYKGVIVFIFLQIIGLLIVGFFPPLVNYLPNRTYLTSENAPPPINPKLQQCMEEDLFVYYDLNEESIRNGVAQFSQTNFDYLPEKLKKSLDASQTKVLGTFQMVKDIQTLQKDFDDFNQEYRSLHFQVRSIQKEIRTLDQELDELKQRKNRLIRSKQDALQEELNRIDETIKTLEEIKTEKLEQVPENWKSQRAIFEKQNKDLRSNRMKYRRNVDEAYEPIKTIKGILKDTDALRIQKNKIESIGQIIMQQEPDGAMKQIKLIEKELGNIEGSSSIKSKISKARRALKGKNPNREKANKFWKEALTIFDKEMQWRQKALSELIQPLDVYDSLIKDSIGLRSQKKLGLEQAKSIAVCKSSHQDISLNF
;
A
#
# COMPACT_ATOMS: atom_id res chain seq x y z
N MET A 1 12.72 23.41 -30.58
CA MET A 1 12.08 22.53 -31.59
C MET A 1 11.41 21.33 -30.91
N GLU A 2 11.97 20.76 -29.85
CA GLU A 2 11.39 19.65 -29.08
C GLU A 2 9.95 19.94 -28.63
N LEU A 3 9.71 21.15 -28.12
CA LEU A 3 8.38 21.62 -27.69
C LEU A 3 7.32 21.63 -28.80
N ILE A 4 7.74 21.80 -30.08
CA ILE A 4 6.82 21.73 -31.22
C ILE A 4 6.31 20.30 -31.39
N PHE A 5 7.21 19.31 -31.28
CA PHE A 5 6.81 17.88 -31.32
C PHE A 5 6.06 17.44 -30.10
N LEU A 6 6.32 18.03 -28.93
CA LEU A 6 5.46 17.87 -27.75
C LEU A 6 4.04 18.40 -28.02
N GLY A 7 3.93 19.60 -28.59
CA GLY A 7 2.64 20.17 -29.02
C GLY A 7 1.95 19.29 -30.08
N PHE A 8 2.71 18.74 -31.02
CA PHE A 8 2.20 17.83 -32.04
C PHE A 8 1.70 16.51 -31.44
N LEU A 9 2.40 15.94 -30.46
CA LEU A 9 1.96 14.76 -29.70
C LEU A 9 0.59 14.98 -29.06
N VAL A 10 0.44 16.09 -28.32
CA VAL A 10 -0.81 16.46 -27.66
C VAL A 10 -1.91 16.73 -28.68
N PHE A 11 -1.60 17.43 -29.78
CA PHE A 11 -2.55 17.68 -30.86
C PHE A 11 -3.06 16.38 -31.49
N LEU A 12 -2.17 15.45 -31.84
CA LEU A 12 -2.56 14.15 -32.40
C LEU A 12 -3.42 13.36 -31.44
N MET A 13 -3.06 13.36 -30.15
CA MET A 13 -3.84 12.69 -29.12
C MET A 13 -5.26 13.26 -29.05
N ILE A 14 -5.41 14.58 -29.00
CA ILE A 14 -6.74 15.24 -28.96
C ILE A 14 -7.51 14.96 -30.26
N LEU A 15 -6.86 15.05 -31.40
CA LEU A 15 -7.48 14.83 -32.74
C LEU A 15 -8.04 13.41 -32.82
N PHE A 16 -7.27 12.40 -32.45
CA PHE A 16 -7.73 11.01 -32.50
C PHE A 16 -8.85 10.73 -31.49
N LEU A 17 -8.76 11.25 -30.26
CA LEU A 17 -9.83 11.15 -29.27
C LEU A 17 -11.12 11.82 -29.77
N ALA A 18 -11.01 13.03 -30.30
CA ALA A 18 -12.16 13.78 -30.83
C ALA A 18 -12.78 13.10 -32.06
N SER A 19 -12.01 12.35 -32.85
CA SER A 19 -12.53 11.56 -33.97
C SER A 19 -13.15 10.22 -33.58
N GLY A 20 -13.19 9.88 -32.27
CA GLY A 20 -13.84 8.66 -31.76
C GLY A 20 -12.96 7.41 -31.87
N PHE A 21 -11.66 7.55 -32.12
CA PHE A 21 -10.75 6.40 -32.03
C PHE A 21 -10.67 5.90 -30.57
N PRO A 22 -10.67 4.57 -30.36
CA PRO A 22 -10.49 4.01 -29.04
C PRO A 22 -9.15 4.45 -28.42
N VAL A 23 -9.18 4.85 -27.15
CA VAL A 23 -8.00 5.32 -26.40
C VAL A 23 -6.85 4.32 -26.44
N ALA A 24 -7.15 3.04 -26.38
CA ALA A 24 -6.18 1.95 -26.50
C ALA A 24 -5.26 2.05 -27.74
N PHE A 25 -5.72 2.64 -28.83
CA PHE A 25 -4.94 2.88 -30.04
C PHE A 25 -4.46 4.32 -30.18
N THR A 26 -5.21 5.26 -29.63
CA THR A 26 -4.87 6.69 -29.66
C THR A 26 -3.57 6.99 -28.94
N LEU A 27 -3.38 6.44 -27.72
CA LEU A 27 -2.19 6.72 -26.92
C LEU A 27 -0.90 6.22 -27.61
N PRO A 28 -0.77 4.94 -27.96
CA PRO A 28 0.45 4.48 -28.63
C PRO A 28 0.57 5.03 -30.06
N GLY A 29 -0.52 5.23 -30.78
CA GLY A 29 -0.51 5.76 -32.14
C GLY A 29 0.01 7.20 -32.19
N SER A 30 -0.46 8.10 -31.32
CA SER A 30 0.04 9.48 -31.24
C SER A 30 1.51 9.52 -30.84
N ALA A 31 1.94 8.67 -29.90
CA ALA A 31 3.34 8.57 -29.49
C ALA A 31 4.26 8.14 -30.63
N ILE A 32 3.95 7.02 -31.28
CA ILE A 32 4.76 6.48 -32.39
C ILE A 32 4.84 7.48 -33.55
N LEU A 33 3.70 8.05 -33.98
CA LEU A 33 3.66 9.00 -35.07
C LEU A 33 4.46 10.27 -34.76
N SER A 34 4.40 10.76 -33.53
CA SER A 34 5.18 11.94 -33.12
C SER A 34 6.68 11.67 -33.07
N ILE A 35 7.11 10.51 -32.53
CA ILE A 35 8.53 10.09 -32.55
C ILE A 35 9.02 9.93 -33.97
N LEU A 36 8.26 9.30 -34.86
CA LEU A 36 8.63 9.12 -36.27
C LEU A 36 8.68 10.46 -37.02
N ALA A 37 7.73 11.36 -36.78
CA ALA A 37 7.73 12.69 -37.37
C ALA A 37 8.96 13.50 -36.90
N ALA A 38 9.27 13.52 -35.61
CA ALA A 38 10.44 14.19 -35.04
C ALA A 38 11.74 13.64 -35.63
N ALA A 39 11.86 12.33 -35.76
CA ALA A 39 13.01 11.69 -36.38
C ALA A 39 13.15 12.03 -37.87
N PHE A 40 12.05 12.01 -38.63
CA PHE A 40 12.03 12.34 -40.04
C PHE A 40 12.43 13.82 -40.31
N PHE A 41 11.77 14.74 -39.60
CA PHE A 41 12.10 16.17 -39.76
C PHE A 41 13.49 16.50 -39.24
N GLY A 42 13.97 15.86 -38.16
CA GLY A 42 15.34 16.01 -37.67
C GLY A 42 16.36 15.57 -38.72
N TYR A 43 16.12 14.42 -39.36
CA TYR A 43 17.01 13.95 -40.46
C TYR A 43 16.99 14.88 -41.69
N VAL A 44 15.81 15.35 -42.10
CA VAL A 44 15.66 16.16 -43.30
C VAL A 44 16.19 17.59 -43.15
N ILE A 45 16.00 18.19 -41.98
CA ILE A 45 16.33 19.60 -41.71
C ILE A 45 17.72 19.74 -41.10
N GLU A 46 18.08 18.92 -40.11
CA GLU A 46 19.34 19.06 -39.37
C GLU A 46 20.38 17.97 -39.73
N GLY A 47 19.98 16.97 -40.55
CA GLY A 47 20.85 15.85 -40.92
C GLY A 47 21.02 14.80 -39.78
N ASP A 48 20.34 14.96 -38.66
CA ASP A 48 20.40 14.06 -37.53
C ASP A 48 18.98 13.71 -37.01
N ALA A 49 18.64 12.45 -37.05
CA ALA A 49 17.33 11.97 -36.57
C ALA A 49 17.09 12.18 -35.05
N SER A 50 18.14 12.48 -34.29
CA SER A 50 18.07 12.73 -32.85
C SER A 50 17.94 14.22 -32.49
N ALA A 51 17.98 15.11 -33.46
CA ALA A 51 18.08 16.57 -33.29
C ALA A 51 16.93 17.17 -32.44
N TYR A 52 15.75 16.56 -32.46
CA TYR A 52 14.56 17.08 -31.81
C TYR A 52 14.15 16.27 -30.56
N PHE A 53 15.09 15.54 -29.94
CA PHE A 53 14.94 14.87 -28.67
C PHE A 53 15.90 15.48 -27.64
N ILE A 54 15.45 15.60 -26.38
CA ILE A 54 16.29 16.20 -25.32
C ILE A 54 17.52 15.36 -25.05
N GLN A 55 17.35 14.06 -24.98
CA GLN A 55 18.43 13.09 -24.78
C GLN A 55 18.13 11.87 -25.64
N ASP A 56 19.18 11.15 -26.02
CA ASP A 56 19.09 9.94 -26.84
C ASP A 56 18.44 10.17 -28.23
N GLY A 57 18.05 9.09 -28.91
CA GLY A 57 17.46 9.17 -30.25
C GLY A 57 16.11 8.44 -30.32
N PRO A 58 15.45 8.48 -31.49
CA PRO A 58 14.11 7.91 -31.67
C PRO A 58 14.03 6.41 -31.35
N ILE A 59 15.10 5.65 -31.63
CA ILE A 59 15.15 4.22 -31.35
C ILE A 59 15.14 3.93 -29.84
N GLN A 60 15.87 4.74 -29.06
CA GLN A 60 15.91 4.59 -27.59
C GLN A 60 14.54 4.88 -26.98
N TRP A 61 13.84 5.92 -27.43
CA TRP A 61 12.51 6.26 -26.92
C TRP A 61 11.43 5.27 -27.32
N LEU A 62 11.47 4.71 -28.54
CA LEU A 62 10.62 3.59 -28.94
C LEU A 62 10.95 2.34 -28.12
N ASN A 63 12.23 2.03 -27.91
CA ASN A 63 12.65 0.91 -27.08
C ASN A 63 12.26 1.10 -25.60
N ALA A 64 12.32 2.32 -25.06
CA ALA A 64 11.87 2.62 -23.71
C ALA A 64 10.38 2.33 -23.55
N GLY A 65 9.55 2.70 -24.52
CA GLY A 65 8.13 2.32 -24.56
C GLY A 65 7.92 0.81 -24.57
N VAL A 66 8.70 0.07 -25.38
CA VAL A 66 8.64 -1.40 -25.44
C VAL A 66 9.22 -2.06 -24.18
N THR A 67 10.23 -1.48 -23.55
CA THR A 67 10.81 -1.99 -22.29
C THR A 67 9.84 -1.78 -21.14
N ASN A 68 9.15 -0.66 -21.09
CA ASN A 68 8.05 -0.44 -20.13
C ASN A 68 6.92 -1.45 -20.35
N PHE A 69 6.60 -1.79 -21.59
CA PHE A 69 5.72 -2.90 -21.95
C PHE A 69 6.18 -4.25 -21.35
N ARG A 70 7.48 -4.56 -21.48
CA ARG A 70 8.06 -5.78 -20.94
C ARG A 70 7.93 -5.86 -19.42
N SER A 71 8.15 -4.76 -18.72
CA SER A 71 8.01 -4.71 -17.24
C SER A 71 6.56 -4.93 -16.80
N LEU A 72 5.56 -4.52 -17.58
CA LEU A 72 4.15 -4.79 -17.32
C LEU A 72 3.76 -6.26 -17.53
N TYR A 73 4.38 -6.94 -18.49
CA TYR A 73 3.97 -8.28 -18.94
C TYR A 73 4.78 -9.42 -18.29
N TRP A 74 6.06 -9.18 -17.96
CA TRP A 74 6.98 -10.20 -17.46
C TRP A 74 7.23 -10.15 -15.96
N ASP A 75 6.78 -9.13 -15.29
CA ASP A 75 6.92 -9.02 -13.86
C ASP A 75 5.81 -9.82 -13.18
N VAL A 76 6.06 -11.13 -13.05
CA VAL A 76 5.15 -12.09 -12.38
C VAL A 76 4.89 -11.70 -10.92
N GLU A 77 5.73 -10.83 -10.36
CA GLU A 77 5.60 -10.30 -9.00
C GLU A 77 4.66 -9.09 -8.89
N ARG A 78 4.16 -8.56 -10.01
CA ARG A 78 3.09 -7.52 -10.00
C ARG A 78 1.73 -8.12 -9.68
N ASP A 79 1.62 -8.64 -8.51
CA ASP A 79 0.39 -9.17 -7.92
C ASP A 79 -0.82 -8.24 -8.10
N THR A 80 -0.58 -6.94 -8.10
CA THR A 80 -1.61 -5.89 -8.21
C THR A 80 -2.44 -6.01 -9.49
N LEU A 81 -1.82 -6.30 -10.64
CA LEU A 81 -2.51 -6.36 -11.92
C LEU A 81 -3.38 -7.63 -12.08
N ILE A 82 -3.01 -8.73 -11.41
CA ILE A 82 -3.80 -9.98 -11.41
C ILE A 82 -5.12 -9.80 -10.66
N ALA A 83 -5.18 -8.89 -9.72
CA ALA A 83 -6.40 -8.59 -8.98
C ALA A 83 -7.51 -7.99 -9.87
N ILE A 84 -7.15 -7.25 -10.94
CA ILE A 84 -8.11 -6.60 -11.84
C ILE A 84 -9.10 -7.61 -12.45
N PRO A 85 -8.67 -8.65 -13.19
CA PRO A 85 -9.61 -9.62 -13.77
C PRO A 85 -10.44 -10.35 -12.71
N LEU A 86 -9.91 -10.59 -11.51
CA LEU A 86 -10.64 -11.27 -10.44
C LEU A 86 -11.77 -10.41 -9.88
N PHE A 87 -11.53 -9.12 -9.63
CA PHE A 87 -12.58 -8.21 -9.17
C PHE A 87 -13.58 -7.88 -10.26
N VAL A 88 -13.14 -7.72 -11.52
CA VAL A 88 -14.04 -7.55 -12.67
C VAL A 88 -14.98 -8.77 -12.79
N PHE A 89 -14.43 -9.98 -12.71
CA PHE A 89 -15.22 -11.21 -12.73
C PHE A 89 -16.23 -11.25 -11.58
N MET A 90 -15.79 -10.94 -10.36
CA MET A 90 -16.67 -10.88 -9.19
C MET A 90 -17.86 -9.94 -9.42
N GLY A 91 -17.59 -8.72 -9.89
CA GLY A 91 -18.62 -7.70 -10.12
C GLY A 91 -19.62 -8.08 -11.19
N ILE A 92 -19.15 -8.54 -12.36
CA ILE A 92 -20.00 -8.97 -13.48
C ILE A 92 -20.82 -10.20 -13.07
N MET A 93 -20.24 -11.14 -12.33
CA MET A 93 -20.94 -12.32 -11.84
C MET A 93 -22.10 -11.96 -10.92
N LEU A 94 -21.89 -11.06 -9.94
CA LEU A 94 -22.94 -10.58 -9.03
C LEU A 94 -24.05 -9.83 -9.76
N GLN A 95 -23.70 -9.09 -10.82
CA GLN A 95 -24.66 -8.40 -11.66
C GLN A 95 -25.49 -9.37 -12.51
N LYS A 96 -24.86 -10.27 -13.24
CA LYS A 96 -25.53 -11.22 -14.15
C LYS A 96 -26.35 -12.29 -13.41
N SER A 97 -26.02 -12.60 -12.17
CA SER A 97 -26.79 -13.53 -11.32
C SER A 97 -28.01 -12.88 -10.63
N LYS A 98 -28.34 -11.62 -10.94
CA LYS A 98 -29.47 -10.85 -10.34
C LYS A 98 -29.38 -10.65 -8.83
N ILE A 99 -28.25 -10.96 -8.19
CA ILE A 99 -28.04 -10.75 -6.76
C ILE A 99 -28.12 -9.26 -6.42
N ALA A 100 -27.62 -8.42 -7.31
CA ALA A 100 -27.67 -6.97 -7.19
C ALA A 100 -29.12 -6.41 -7.16
N GLU A 101 -30.00 -7.00 -7.97
CA GLU A 101 -31.43 -6.63 -8.04
C GLU A 101 -32.15 -6.99 -6.73
N ASP A 102 -31.93 -8.22 -6.25
CA ASP A 102 -32.52 -8.66 -4.97
C ASP A 102 -32.07 -7.83 -3.79
N LEU A 103 -30.78 -7.46 -3.77
CA LEU A 103 -30.22 -6.58 -2.74
C LEU A 103 -30.96 -5.23 -2.71
N LEU A 104 -31.21 -4.63 -3.89
CA LEU A 104 -31.93 -3.37 -3.98
C LEU A 104 -33.37 -3.49 -3.46
N VAL A 105 -34.08 -4.54 -3.91
CA VAL A 105 -35.46 -4.77 -3.48
C VAL A 105 -35.52 -4.97 -1.97
N SER A 106 -34.63 -5.76 -1.41
CA SER A 106 -34.56 -6.04 0.03
C SER A 106 -34.25 -4.79 0.85
N MET A 107 -33.30 -3.96 0.39
CA MET A 107 -32.97 -2.68 1.03
C MET A 107 -34.09 -1.67 0.91
N ALA A 108 -34.78 -1.62 -0.24
CA ALA A 108 -35.94 -0.78 -0.43
C ALA A 108 -37.10 -1.18 0.50
N GLN A 109 -37.26 -2.47 0.77
CA GLN A 109 -38.24 -2.97 1.74
C GLN A 109 -37.85 -2.61 3.20
N LEU A 110 -36.56 -2.65 3.53
CA LEU A 110 -36.07 -2.33 4.87
C LEU A 110 -36.25 -0.84 5.21
N PHE A 111 -35.91 0.05 4.28
CA PHE A 111 -35.95 1.50 4.51
C PHE A 111 -37.24 2.16 3.99
N GLY A 112 -38.12 1.45 3.32
CA GLY A 112 -39.28 2.02 2.64
C GLY A 112 -40.20 2.89 3.49
N SER A 113 -40.38 2.54 4.76
CA SER A 113 -41.20 3.29 5.72
C SER A 113 -40.60 4.66 6.12
N VAL A 114 -39.33 4.90 5.85
CA VAL A 114 -38.64 6.14 6.18
C VAL A 114 -38.83 7.13 5.02
N PRO A 115 -39.15 8.42 5.27
CA PRO A 115 -39.11 9.43 4.21
C PRO A 115 -37.72 9.44 3.53
N GLY A 116 -37.72 9.40 2.19
CA GLY A 116 -36.45 9.26 1.45
C GLY A 116 -35.84 7.84 1.46
N GLY A 117 -36.45 6.88 2.12
CA GLY A 117 -35.87 5.53 2.35
C GLY A 117 -35.48 4.79 1.08
N LEU A 118 -36.27 4.94 0.00
CA LEU A 118 -35.91 4.35 -1.29
C LEU A 118 -34.64 5.01 -1.88
N GLY A 119 -34.46 6.31 -1.72
CA GLY A 119 -33.22 7.00 -2.12
C GLY A 119 -32.02 6.57 -1.28
N ILE A 120 -32.20 6.41 0.03
CA ILE A 120 -31.17 5.88 0.95
C ILE A 120 -30.78 4.46 0.52
N SER A 121 -31.75 3.59 0.21
CA SER A 121 -31.50 2.24 -0.30
C SER A 121 -30.67 2.25 -1.59
N VAL A 122 -30.99 3.17 -2.50
CA VAL A 122 -30.25 3.35 -3.76
C VAL A 122 -28.79 3.75 -3.49
N VAL A 123 -28.52 4.64 -2.53
CA VAL A 123 -27.15 5.02 -2.16
C VAL A 123 -26.40 3.83 -1.55
N LEU A 124 -27.02 3.13 -0.59
CA LEU A 124 -26.35 2.01 0.09
C LEU A 124 -26.09 0.85 -0.85
N VAL A 125 -27.09 0.47 -1.66
CA VAL A 125 -26.92 -0.60 -2.65
C VAL A 125 -25.98 -0.17 -3.76
N GLY A 126 -26.07 1.09 -4.20
CA GLY A 126 -25.12 1.67 -5.16
C GLY A 126 -23.68 1.61 -4.66
N ALA A 127 -23.46 1.95 -3.40
CA ALA A 127 -22.14 1.82 -2.77
C ALA A 127 -21.63 0.37 -2.73
N LEU A 128 -22.50 -0.58 -2.41
CA LEU A 128 -22.16 -2.02 -2.39
C LEU A 128 -21.89 -2.57 -3.79
N LEU A 129 -22.75 -2.22 -4.77
CA LEU A 129 -22.53 -2.62 -6.16
C LEU A 129 -21.30 -1.96 -6.75
N ALA A 130 -21.10 -0.70 -6.47
CA ALA A 130 -19.94 0.05 -6.87
C ALA A 130 -18.64 -0.61 -6.36
N ALA A 131 -18.62 -1.06 -5.11
CA ALA A 131 -17.52 -1.81 -4.53
C ALA A 131 -17.26 -3.14 -5.25
N THR A 132 -18.29 -3.78 -5.80
CA THR A 132 -18.11 -5.06 -6.49
C THR A 132 -17.76 -4.94 -7.95
N THR A 133 -18.27 -3.91 -8.65
CA THR A 133 -18.06 -3.73 -10.10
C THR A 133 -16.82 -2.90 -10.42
N GLY A 134 -16.52 -1.90 -9.59
CA GLY A 134 -15.42 -0.96 -9.82
C GLY A 134 -15.55 -0.12 -11.11
N ILE A 135 -16.68 -0.19 -11.82
CA ILE A 135 -16.92 0.46 -13.11
C ILE A 135 -18.17 1.34 -13.01
N VAL A 136 -17.97 2.66 -13.16
CA VAL A 136 -19.06 3.67 -13.04
C VAL A 136 -20.20 3.41 -14.02
N GLY A 137 -19.88 3.18 -15.29
CA GLY A 137 -20.88 3.00 -16.34
C GLY A 137 -21.81 1.80 -16.07
N ALA A 138 -21.25 0.65 -15.71
CA ALA A 138 -22.02 -0.55 -15.41
C ALA A 138 -22.96 -0.32 -14.22
N THR A 139 -22.45 0.31 -13.14
CA THR A 139 -23.23 0.60 -11.93
C THR A 139 -24.35 1.59 -12.21
N VAL A 140 -24.07 2.72 -12.90
CA VAL A 140 -25.07 3.73 -13.22
C VAL A 140 -26.16 3.17 -14.13
N ILE A 141 -25.80 2.37 -15.13
CA ILE A 141 -26.77 1.71 -16.04
C ILE A 141 -27.64 0.73 -15.27
N ALA A 142 -27.06 -0.16 -14.47
CA ALA A 142 -27.80 -1.13 -13.69
C ALA A 142 -28.78 -0.46 -12.71
N MET A 143 -28.28 0.54 -11.94
CA MET A 143 -29.11 1.32 -11.01
C MET A 143 -30.17 2.15 -11.75
N GLY A 144 -29.84 2.67 -12.94
CA GLY A 144 -30.79 3.40 -13.78
C GLY A 144 -31.96 2.55 -14.26
N LEU A 145 -31.67 1.30 -14.69
CA LEU A 145 -32.69 0.37 -15.15
C LEU A 145 -33.58 -0.17 -14.03
N ILE A 146 -33.02 -0.39 -12.83
CA ILE A 146 -33.74 -1.00 -11.72
C ILE A 146 -34.37 0.06 -10.82
N SER A 147 -33.58 1.03 -10.37
CA SER A 147 -33.99 1.99 -9.32
C SER A 147 -34.80 3.16 -9.84
N LEU A 148 -34.48 3.67 -11.05
CA LEU A 148 -35.17 4.86 -11.56
C LEU A 148 -36.66 4.62 -11.81
N PRO A 149 -37.13 3.54 -12.48
CA PRO A 149 -38.53 3.22 -12.61
C PRO A 149 -39.25 3.03 -11.28
N ALA A 150 -38.58 2.38 -10.32
CA ALA A 150 -39.14 2.17 -8.98
C ALA A 150 -39.34 3.52 -8.24
N MET A 151 -38.33 4.39 -8.25
CA MET A 151 -38.43 5.73 -7.63
C MET A 151 -39.53 6.58 -8.28
N LEU A 152 -39.61 6.58 -9.62
CA LEU A 152 -40.65 7.34 -10.34
C LEU A 152 -42.06 6.82 -10.08
N LYS A 153 -42.25 5.49 -9.98
CA LYS A 153 -43.53 4.85 -9.63
C LYS A 153 -44.02 5.27 -8.25
N HIS A 154 -43.09 5.51 -7.33
CA HIS A 154 -43.41 5.99 -5.97
C HIS A 154 -43.38 7.51 -5.82
N ASN A 155 -43.54 8.27 -6.92
CA ASN A 155 -43.63 9.73 -6.97
C ASN A 155 -42.39 10.48 -6.45
N TYR A 156 -41.19 9.87 -6.51
CA TYR A 156 -39.99 10.62 -6.21
C TYR A 156 -39.74 11.71 -7.26
N SER A 157 -39.19 12.84 -6.84
CA SER A 157 -38.73 13.89 -7.75
C SER A 157 -37.72 13.33 -8.77
N LYS A 158 -37.97 13.61 -10.07
CA LYS A 158 -37.05 13.19 -11.16
C LYS A 158 -35.61 13.64 -10.93
N SER A 159 -35.44 14.87 -10.42
CA SER A 159 -34.08 15.39 -10.14
C SER A 159 -33.42 14.66 -8.98
N LEU A 160 -34.13 14.43 -7.86
CA LEU A 160 -33.59 13.69 -6.75
C LEU A 160 -33.21 12.25 -7.17
N SER A 161 -34.11 11.55 -7.86
CA SER A 161 -33.87 10.17 -8.31
C SER A 161 -32.67 10.06 -9.22
N THR A 162 -32.59 10.92 -10.24
CA THR A 162 -31.45 10.88 -11.19
C THR A 162 -30.15 11.30 -10.54
N GLY A 163 -30.14 12.31 -9.68
CA GLY A 163 -28.96 12.75 -8.95
C GLY A 163 -28.44 11.66 -8.00
N THR A 164 -29.33 11.00 -7.25
CA THR A 164 -28.98 9.90 -6.35
C THR A 164 -28.35 8.71 -7.10
N ILE A 165 -28.92 8.32 -8.25
CA ILE A 165 -28.40 7.20 -9.05
C ILE A 165 -27.02 7.54 -9.62
N CYS A 166 -26.85 8.73 -10.23
CA CYS A 166 -25.54 9.13 -10.75
C CYS A 166 -24.48 9.17 -9.64
N ALA A 167 -24.81 9.80 -8.50
CA ALA A 167 -23.87 9.93 -7.39
C ALA A 167 -23.52 8.59 -6.76
N SER A 168 -24.50 7.69 -6.55
CA SER A 168 -24.24 6.36 -6.00
C SER A 168 -23.41 5.50 -6.95
N GLY A 169 -23.60 5.65 -8.27
CA GLY A 169 -22.81 4.92 -9.27
C GLY A 169 -21.34 5.34 -9.32
N THR A 170 -21.02 6.62 -9.03
CA THR A 170 -19.63 7.07 -9.01
C THR A 170 -18.86 6.63 -7.77
N LEU A 171 -19.55 6.19 -6.69
CA LEU A 171 -18.90 5.69 -5.47
C LEU A 171 -17.94 4.49 -5.73
N GLY A 172 -18.14 3.76 -6.86
CA GLY A 172 -17.27 2.65 -7.26
C GLY A 172 -15.81 3.01 -7.51
N GLN A 173 -15.51 4.28 -7.66
CA GLN A 173 -14.13 4.73 -7.83
C GLN A 173 -13.38 4.79 -6.50
N ILE A 174 -14.07 5.02 -5.39
CA ILE A 174 -13.44 5.24 -4.09
C ILE A 174 -13.73 4.12 -3.07
N ILE A 175 -14.88 3.43 -3.18
CA ILE A 175 -15.22 2.35 -2.24
C ILE A 175 -14.49 1.06 -2.66
N PRO A 176 -13.63 0.50 -1.78
CA PRO A 176 -12.94 -0.74 -2.08
C PRO A 176 -13.88 -1.97 -2.12
N PRO A 177 -13.54 -2.98 -2.94
CA PRO A 177 -12.44 -3.05 -3.89
C PRO A 177 -12.74 -2.30 -5.20
N SER A 178 -11.83 -1.43 -5.63
CA SER A 178 -11.99 -0.57 -6.80
C SER A 178 -10.83 -0.74 -7.78
N ILE A 179 -11.14 -0.88 -9.07
CA ILE A 179 -10.13 -0.96 -10.14
C ILE A 179 -9.32 0.36 -10.23
N VAL A 180 -9.99 1.49 -10.01
CA VAL A 180 -9.35 2.81 -9.98
C VAL A 180 -8.24 2.86 -8.95
N LEU A 181 -8.52 2.40 -7.73
CA LEU A 181 -7.55 2.37 -6.64
C LEU A 181 -6.39 1.42 -6.91
N ILE A 182 -6.62 0.30 -7.61
CA ILE A 182 -5.56 -0.63 -8.02
C ILE A 182 -4.60 0.06 -9.00
N ILE A 183 -5.14 0.71 -10.03
CA ILE A 183 -4.34 1.40 -11.06
C ILE A 183 -3.60 2.60 -10.43
N LEU A 184 -4.28 3.39 -9.60
CA LEU A 184 -3.65 4.50 -8.88
C LEU A 184 -2.52 4.01 -7.97
N ALA A 185 -2.69 2.88 -7.27
CA ALA A 185 -1.64 2.30 -6.43
C ALA A 185 -0.39 1.95 -7.24
N ASP A 186 -0.56 1.32 -8.41
CA ASP A 186 0.54 0.96 -9.30
C ASP A 186 1.29 2.20 -9.79
N GLN A 187 0.56 3.21 -10.26
CA GLN A 187 1.16 4.45 -10.76
C GLN A 187 1.82 5.28 -9.65
N LEU A 188 1.21 5.34 -8.48
CA LEU A 188 1.77 6.07 -7.33
C LEU A 188 2.94 5.36 -6.69
N SER A 189 3.02 4.02 -6.77
CA SER A 189 4.21 3.28 -6.37
C SER A 189 5.42 3.68 -7.22
N ASN A 190 5.26 3.69 -8.55
CA ASN A 190 6.29 4.14 -9.48
C ASN A 190 6.65 5.62 -9.27
N ALA A 191 5.63 6.47 -9.03
CA ALA A 191 5.84 7.90 -8.75
C ALA A 191 6.63 8.14 -7.46
N ALA A 192 6.39 7.32 -6.42
CA ALA A 192 7.13 7.39 -5.16
C ALA A 192 8.61 7.03 -5.34
N ASP A 193 8.94 6.07 -6.21
CA ASP A 193 10.33 5.73 -6.52
C ASP A 193 11.06 6.88 -7.26
N ILE A 194 10.40 7.52 -8.21
CA ILE A 194 10.92 8.70 -8.91
C ILE A 194 11.10 9.85 -7.90
N ALA A 195 10.11 10.11 -7.05
CA ALA A 195 10.17 11.13 -6.01
C ALA A 195 11.31 10.89 -5.00
N ASN A 196 11.58 9.62 -4.65
CA ASN A 196 12.72 9.25 -3.80
C ASN A 196 14.06 9.58 -4.45
N ASN A 197 14.19 9.35 -5.76
CA ASN A 197 15.40 9.70 -6.51
C ASN A 197 15.61 11.22 -6.54
N SER A 198 14.55 11.99 -6.80
CA SER A 198 14.57 13.45 -6.76
C SER A 198 14.94 13.97 -5.39
N ARG A 199 14.30 13.48 -4.34
CA ARG A 199 14.56 13.85 -2.94
C ARG A 199 15.99 13.50 -2.51
N SER A 200 16.50 12.35 -2.93
CA SER A 200 17.90 11.93 -2.67
C SER A 200 18.92 12.82 -3.35
N SER A 201 18.63 13.22 -4.59
CA SER A 201 19.47 14.17 -5.35
C SER A 201 19.48 15.53 -4.68
N GLU A 202 18.33 16.05 -4.30
CA GLU A 202 18.21 17.32 -3.59
C GLU A 202 18.93 17.29 -2.23
N TYR A 203 18.73 16.24 -1.43
CA TYR A 203 19.42 16.06 -0.16
C TYR A 203 20.92 16.07 -0.32
N ARG A 204 21.46 15.34 -1.31
CA ARG A 204 22.88 15.31 -1.62
C ARG A 204 23.42 16.69 -1.99
N ASN A 205 22.70 17.43 -2.84
CA ASN A 205 23.11 18.75 -3.30
C ASN A 205 23.11 19.80 -2.17
N LEU A 206 22.23 19.64 -1.18
CA LEU A 206 22.06 20.60 -0.09
C LEU A 206 22.92 20.29 1.13
N THR A 207 23.19 19.02 1.41
CA THR A 207 23.92 18.57 2.62
C THR A 207 25.33 18.06 2.32
N GLY A 208 25.61 17.64 1.09
CA GLY A 208 26.86 16.97 0.71
C GLY A 208 26.90 15.49 1.09
N ASP A 209 25.89 14.95 1.76
CA ASP A 209 25.80 13.55 2.14
C ASP A 209 25.41 12.66 0.95
N PHE A 210 26.09 11.50 0.80
CA PHE A 210 25.86 10.62 -0.35
C PHE A 210 24.53 9.87 -0.31
N SER A 211 23.91 9.67 0.85
CA SER A 211 22.71 8.88 1.00
C SER A 211 21.64 9.60 1.81
N LEU A 212 20.42 9.60 1.28
CA LEU A 212 19.25 10.06 2.02
C LEU A 212 18.94 9.09 3.17
N PRO A 213 18.83 9.58 4.42
CA PRO A 213 18.35 8.74 5.52
C PRO A 213 16.97 8.15 5.21
N SER A 214 16.77 6.87 5.52
CA SER A 214 15.53 6.16 5.19
C SER A 214 14.28 6.75 5.87
N GLU A 215 14.46 7.49 6.96
CA GLU A 215 13.39 8.23 7.64
C GLU A 215 12.80 9.36 6.77
N PHE A 216 13.59 9.92 5.86
CA PHE A 216 13.17 11.01 4.95
C PHE A 216 12.70 10.52 3.58
N SER A 217 12.77 9.21 3.31
CA SER A 217 12.33 8.67 2.02
C SER A 217 10.81 8.77 1.86
N VAL A 218 10.34 8.97 0.64
CA VAL A 218 8.91 8.89 0.30
C VAL A 218 8.40 7.48 0.58
N ILE A 219 7.20 7.35 1.13
CA ILE A 219 6.56 6.06 1.38
C ILE A 219 5.83 5.64 0.12
N SER A 220 6.22 4.52 -0.47
CA SER A 220 5.48 3.88 -1.56
C SER A 220 4.13 3.36 -1.06
N THR A 221 3.25 2.97 -1.97
CA THR A 221 1.93 2.43 -1.66
C THR A 221 1.68 1.12 -2.37
N SER A 222 0.74 0.34 -1.84
CA SER A 222 0.22 -0.89 -2.45
C SER A 222 -1.29 -0.78 -2.67
N ALA A 223 -1.85 -1.64 -3.54
CA ALA A 223 -3.31 -1.67 -3.73
C ALA A 223 -4.08 -1.99 -2.43
N GLY A 224 -3.49 -2.81 -1.54
CA GLY A 224 -4.07 -3.09 -0.23
C GLY A 224 -4.13 -1.84 0.65
N GLU A 225 -3.05 -1.07 0.72
CA GLU A 225 -3.01 0.20 1.46
C GLU A 225 -3.97 1.23 0.88
N MET A 226 -4.07 1.32 -0.46
CA MET A 226 -5.05 2.18 -1.13
C MET A 226 -6.49 1.80 -0.78
N PHE A 227 -6.82 0.51 -0.74
CA PHE A 227 -8.15 0.04 -0.32
C PHE A 227 -8.46 0.41 1.12
N VAL A 228 -7.52 0.14 2.03
CA VAL A 228 -7.70 0.46 3.44
C VAL A 228 -7.78 1.98 3.67
N GLY A 229 -6.97 2.76 2.94
CA GLY A 229 -6.95 4.23 3.02
C GLY A 229 -8.20 4.90 2.44
N ALA A 230 -8.79 4.33 1.39
CA ALA A 230 -10.00 4.85 0.76
C ALA A 230 -11.30 4.45 1.50
N PHE A 231 -11.24 3.48 2.40
CA PHE A 231 -12.43 2.93 3.08
C PHE A 231 -13.18 3.98 3.91
N LEU A 232 -12.49 4.68 4.81
CA LEU A 232 -13.12 5.73 5.63
C LEU A 232 -13.63 6.93 4.81
N PRO A 233 -12.85 7.51 3.87
CA PRO A 233 -13.35 8.52 2.95
C PRO A 233 -14.60 8.11 2.18
N GLY A 234 -14.64 6.86 1.69
CA GLY A 234 -15.81 6.30 1.03
C GLY A 234 -17.04 6.25 1.93
N ILE A 235 -16.90 5.81 3.18
CA ILE A 235 -18.00 5.82 4.18
C ILE A 235 -18.46 7.24 4.48
N VAL A 236 -17.54 8.20 4.61
CA VAL A 236 -17.89 9.62 4.83
C VAL A 236 -18.75 10.14 3.69
N LEU A 237 -18.42 9.86 2.44
CA LEU A 237 -19.22 10.26 1.27
C LEU A 237 -20.62 9.62 1.27
N VAL A 238 -20.69 8.31 1.52
CA VAL A 238 -21.99 7.60 1.65
C VAL A 238 -22.82 8.24 2.75
N GLY A 239 -22.21 8.54 3.90
CA GLY A 239 -22.86 9.22 5.02
C GLY A 239 -23.39 10.60 4.65
N LEU A 240 -22.62 11.40 3.91
CA LEU A 240 -23.04 12.71 3.41
C LEU A 240 -24.24 12.60 2.46
N TYR A 241 -24.25 11.61 1.55
CA TYR A 241 -25.36 11.39 0.63
C TYR A 241 -26.62 10.93 1.36
N VAL A 242 -26.49 9.98 2.27
CA VAL A 242 -27.61 9.49 3.09
C VAL A 242 -28.20 10.62 3.95
N LEU A 243 -27.34 11.40 4.60
CA LEU A 243 -27.73 12.54 5.43
C LEU A 243 -28.47 13.61 4.60
N TYR A 244 -27.96 13.94 3.41
CA TYR A 244 -28.63 14.86 2.51
C TYR A 244 -30.02 14.37 2.10
N ILE A 245 -30.16 13.11 1.67
CA ILE A 245 -31.42 12.53 1.26
C ILE A 245 -32.41 12.54 2.42
N LEU A 246 -31.97 12.17 3.62
CA LEU A 246 -32.78 12.17 4.82
C LEU A 246 -33.29 13.59 5.15
N ILE A 247 -32.38 14.58 5.22
CA ILE A 247 -32.73 15.97 5.50
C ILE A 247 -33.69 16.53 4.42
N PHE A 248 -33.36 16.30 3.14
CA PHE A 248 -34.20 16.76 2.03
C PHE A 248 -35.59 16.16 2.08
N SER A 249 -35.75 14.88 2.40
CA SER A 249 -37.04 14.21 2.45
C SER A 249 -37.88 14.62 3.67
N LEU A 250 -37.26 14.97 4.79
CA LEU A 250 -37.93 15.49 5.97
C LEU A 250 -38.55 16.89 5.69
N PHE A 251 -37.83 17.75 4.93
CA PHE A 251 -38.32 19.07 4.56
C PHE A 251 -39.23 19.07 3.32
N ASN A 252 -39.17 18.05 2.48
CA ASN A 252 -39.95 17.93 1.23
C ASN A 252 -40.56 16.52 1.09
N PRO A 253 -41.47 16.10 1.97
CA PRO A 253 -42.03 14.74 1.96
C PRO A 253 -42.76 14.39 0.66
N ASP A 254 -43.35 15.38 -0.03
CA ASP A 254 -44.02 15.18 -1.32
C ASP A 254 -43.06 14.81 -2.47
N LYS A 255 -41.76 15.14 -2.34
CA LYS A 255 -40.75 14.88 -3.36
C LYS A 255 -39.98 13.59 -3.14
N ALA A 256 -40.09 13.03 -1.95
CA ALA A 256 -39.45 11.76 -1.56
C ALA A 256 -40.32 11.02 -0.53
N PRO A 257 -41.54 10.63 -0.91
CA PRO A 257 -42.51 10.07 0.02
C PRO A 257 -42.01 8.68 0.56
N PRO A 258 -42.44 8.35 1.78
CA PRO A 258 -42.25 7.00 2.28
C PRO A 258 -43.08 6.02 1.45
N VAL A 259 -42.48 4.85 1.19
CA VAL A 259 -43.17 3.77 0.46
C VAL A 259 -43.87 2.90 1.49
N SER A 260 -45.22 3.01 1.57
CA SER A 260 -46.01 2.12 2.41
C SER A 260 -46.05 0.73 1.80
N LEU A 261 -45.23 -0.17 2.33
CA LEU A 261 -45.33 -1.59 2.03
C LEU A 261 -46.45 -2.17 2.91
N ASN A 262 -47.55 -2.57 2.31
CA ASN A 262 -48.61 -3.35 2.96
C ASN A 262 -48.18 -4.78 3.31
N GLN A 263 -46.94 -4.96 3.71
CA GLN A 263 -46.41 -6.27 4.10
C GLN A 263 -46.29 -6.35 5.61
N ASN A 264 -46.97 -7.26 6.20
CA ASN A 264 -46.77 -7.64 7.58
C ASN A 264 -45.34 -8.16 7.71
N PHE A 265 -44.60 -7.69 8.73
CA PHE A 265 -43.27 -8.23 9.09
C PHE A 265 -43.44 -9.65 9.63
N ASP A 266 -43.69 -10.59 8.74
CA ASP A 266 -43.83 -12.02 9.09
C ASP A 266 -42.44 -12.65 9.13
N LYS A 267 -42.28 -13.73 9.90
CA LYS A 267 -41.00 -14.45 10.01
C LYS A 267 -40.40 -14.86 8.66
N ASN A 268 -41.26 -15.22 7.70
CA ASN A 268 -40.85 -15.56 6.35
C ASN A 268 -40.24 -14.35 5.58
N PHE A 269 -40.78 -13.17 5.78
CA PHE A 269 -40.25 -11.92 5.20
C PHE A 269 -38.85 -11.61 5.76
N ILE A 270 -38.71 -11.66 7.09
CA ILE A 270 -37.43 -11.42 7.76
C ILE A 270 -36.38 -12.45 7.30
N PHE A 271 -36.75 -13.71 7.15
CA PHE A 271 -35.84 -14.76 6.69
C PHE A 271 -35.41 -14.55 5.21
N SER A 272 -36.35 -14.19 4.33
CA SER A 272 -36.05 -13.82 2.94
C SER A 272 -35.11 -12.61 2.84
N LEU A 273 -35.36 -11.59 3.67
CA LEU A 273 -34.50 -10.40 3.76
C LEU A 273 -33.06 -10.77 4.16
N PHE A 274 -32.92 -11.63 5.18
CA PHE A 274 -31.60 -12.09 5.61
C PHE A 274 -30.87 -12.91 4.54
N ILE A 275 -31.56 -13.78 3.82
CA ILE A 275 -30.97 -14.58 2.74
C ILE A 275 -30.49 -13.69 1.57
N SER A 276 -31.22 -12.62 1.26
CA SER A 276 -30.84 -11.70 0.18
C SER A 276 -29.72 -10.74 0.58
N LEU A 277 -29.67 -10.29 1.86
CA LEU A 277 -28.71 -9.28 2.31
C LEU A 277 -27.39 -9.86 2.80
N ILE A 278 -27.45 -10.93 3.62
CA ILE A 278 -26.26 -11.43 4.34
C ILE A 278 -25.18 -11.96 3.39
N PRO A 279 -25.47 -12.82 2.38
CA PRO A 279 -24.41 -13.38 1.56
C PRO A 279 -23.59 -12.34 0.78
N PRO A 280 -24.19 -11.36 0.06
CA PRO A 280 -23.42 -10.32 -0.61
C PRO A 280 -22.62 -9.45 0.34
N LEU A 281 -23.21 -9.05 1.45
CA LEU A 281 -22.53 -8.29 2.49
C LEU A 281 -21.38 -9.08 3.10
N ALA A 282 -21.62 -10.35 3.45
CA ALA A 282 -20.58 -11.23 4.00
C ALA A 282 -19.41 -11.40 3.01
N LEU A 283 -19.69 -11.52 1.71
CA LEU A 283 -18.65 -11.61 0.69
C LEU A 283 -17.78 -10.34 0.66
N ILE A 284 -18.41 -9.16 0.65
CA ILE A 284 -17.70 -7.88 0.64
C ILE A 284 -16.86 -7.72 1.92
N PHE A 285 -17.46 -8.00 3.10
CA PHE A 285 -16.75 -7.95 4.37
C PHE A 285 -15.62 -8.98 4.46
N LEU A 286 -15.78 -10.15 3.87
CA LEU A 286 -14.74 -11.18 3.83
C LEU A 286 -13.58 -10.74 2.94
N VAL A 287 -13.86 -10.20 1.77
CA VAL A 287 -12.84 -9.67 0.85
C VAL A 287 -12.10 -8.49 1.50
N LEU A 288 -12.81 -7.44 1.92
CA LEU A 288 -12.19 -6.26 2.53
C LEU A 288 -11.58 -6.57 3.89
N GLY A 289 -12.30 -7.34 4.73
CA GLY A 289 -11.83 -7.71 6.07
C GLY A 289 -10.56 -8.53 6.02
N SER A 290 -10.40 -9.44 5.04
CA SER A 290 -9.17 -10.21 4.89
C SER A 290 -7.97 -9.33 4.52
N ILE A 291 -8.17 -8.27 3.74
CA ILE A 291 -7.13 -7.28 3.42
C ILE A 291 -6.83 -6.41 4.65
N ILE A 292 -7.87 -5.87 5.32
CA ILE A 292 -7.72 -5.00 6.49
C ILE A 292 -7.04 -5.73 7.65
N LEU A 293 -7.30 -7.01 7.82
CA LEU A 293 -6.64 -7.84 8.85
C LEU A 293 -5.26 -8.35 8.43
N GLY A 294 -4.83 -8.08 7.19
CA GLY A 294 -3.55 -8.54 6.66
C GLY A 294 -3.47 -10.07 6.47
N ILE A 295 -4.63 -10.75 6.40
CA ILE A 295 -4.73 -12.20 6.21
C ILE A 295 -4.51 -12.57 4.75
N ALA A 296 -5.03 -11.76 3.82
CA ALA A 296 -4.95 -11.99 2.38
C ALA A 296 -4.35 -10.79 1.64
N THR A 297 -3.57 -11.07 0.62
CA THR A 297 -3.16 -10.06 -0.37
C THR A 297 -4.35 -9.67 -1.24
N VAL A 298 -4.23 -8.57 -2.00
CA VAL A 298 -5.31 -8.09 -2.88
C VAL A 298 -5.72 -9.15 -3.91
N ASN A 299 -4.76 -9.92 -4.45
CA ASN A 299 -5.04 -11.04 -5.37
C ASN A 299 -5.80 -12.18 -4.72
N GLN A 300 -5.35 -12.58 -3.52
CA GLN A 300 -6.01 -13.63 -2.76
C GLN A 300 -7.45 -13.23 -2.41
N ALA A 301 -7.63 -11.97 -1.99
CA ALA A 301 -8.95 -11.42 -1.72
C ALA A 301 -9.83 -11.34 -2.98
N GLY A 302 -9.25 -10.98 -4.14
CA GLY A 302 -9.92 -11.01 -5.44
C GLY A 302 -10.35 -12.43 -5.82
N ALA A 303 -9.49 -13.43 -5.60
CA ALA A 303 -9.82 -14.84 -5.85
C ALA A 303 -10.96 -15.34 -4.91
N ILE A 304 -10.90 -14.98 -3.62
CA ILE A 304 -11.97 -15.26 -2.66
C ILE A 304 -13.28 -14.62 -3.14
N GLY A 305 -13.25 -13.37 -3.59
CA GLY A 305 -14.39 -12.65 -4.14
C GLY A 305 -14.97 -13.33 -5.39
N ALA A 306 -14.13 -13.71 -6.34
CA ALA A 306 -14.54 -14.39 -7.57
C ALA A 306 -15.19 -15.74 -7.29
N ILE A 307 -14.58 -16.57 -6.41
CA ILE A 307 -15.13 -17.87 -6.00
C ILE A 307 -16.46 -17.68 -5.24
N GLY A 308 -16.49 -16.73 -4.30
CA GLY A 308 -17.70 -16.43 -3.53
C GLY A 308 -18.86 -15.98 -4.43
N ALA A 309 -18.60 -15.06 -5.38
CA ALA A 309 -19.59 -14.62 -6.35
C ALA A 309 -20.08 -15.78 -7.25
N MET A 310 -19.18 -16.70 -7.65
CA MET A 310 -19.54 -17.89 -8.41
C MET A 310 -20.41 -18.86 -7.60
N ILE A 311 -20.10 -19.10 -6.32
CA ILE A 311 -20.94 -19.92 -5.42
C ILE A 311 -22.32 -19.29 -5.27
N MET A 312 -22.37 -17.95 -5.08
CA MET A 312 -23.62 -17.21 -4.94
C MET A 312 -24.46 -17.23 -6.23
N GLY A 313 -23.83 -16.99 -7.40
CA GLY A 313 -24.48 -17.11 -8.70
C GLY A 313 -25.04 -18.50 -8.95
N GLY A 314 -24.31 -19.54 -8.54
CA GLY A 314 -24.72 -20.93 -8.69
C GLY A 314 -26.00 -21.28 -7.93
N TYR A 315 -26.22 -20.79 -6.71
CA TYR A 315 -27.47 -21.05 -6.01
C TYR A 315 -28.59 -20.10 -6.46
N LYS A 316 -28.27 -18.83 -6.74
CA LYS A 316 -29.28 -17.85 -7.12
C LYS A 316 -29.94 -18.15 -8.46
N LEU A 317 -29.18 -18.48 -9.49
CA LEU A 317 -29.69 -18.85 -10.82
C LEU A 317 -30.50 -20.17 -10.81
N THR A 318 -30.39 -20.97 -9.78
CA THR A 318 -31.14 -22.25 -9.62
C THR A 318 -32.04 -22.24 -8.39
N GLU A 319 -32.53 -21.09 -7.95
CA GLU A 319 -33.32 -20.91 -6.72
C GLU A 319 -34.61 -21.75 -6.68
N ASP A 320 -35.21 -21.99 -7.84
CA ASP A 320 -36.40 -22.83 -7.97
C ASP A 320 -36.16 -24.32 -7.65
N SER A 321 -34.90 -24.74 -7.56
CA SER A 321 -34.55 -26.13 -7.27
C SER A 321 -34.45 -26.38 -5.77
N SER A 322 -35.05 -27.48 -5.30
CA SER A 322 -34.93 -27.92 -3.89
C SER A 322 -33.48 -28.17 -3.43
N ARG A 323 -32.54 -28.28 -4.37
CA ARG A 323 -31.10 -28.49 -4.10
C ARG A 323 -30.25 -27.25 -4.36
N ALA A 324 -30.84 -26.06 -4.49
CA ALA A 324 -30.14 -24.82 -4.81
C ALA A 324 -28.94 -24.55 -3.89
N TYR A 325 -29.13 -24.64 -2.60
CA TYR A 325 -28.13 -24.27 -1.59
C TYR A 325 -27.10 -25.38 -1.26
N TYR A 326 -27.20 -26.60 -1.82
CA TYR A 326 -26.28 -27.69 -1.48
C TYR A 326 -24.81 -27.37 -1.76
N PRO A 327 -24.41 -26.77 -2.90
CA PRO A 327 -23.01 -26.39 -3.13
C PRO A 327 -22.51 -25.38 -2.10
N SER A 328 -23.34 -24.39 -1.73
CA SER A 328 -22.95 -23.35 -0.78
C SER A 328 -22.76 -23.93 0.63
N ILE A 329 -23.61 -24.84 1.05
CA ILE A 329 -23.50 -25.53 2.35
C ILE A 329 -22.24 -26.39 2.39
N LEU A 330 -21.95 -27.13 1.33
CA LEU A 330 -20.75 -27.97 1.22
C LEU A 330 -19.49 -27.10 1.22
N PHE A 331 -19.50 -25.96 0.52
CA PHE A 331 -18.41 -25.00 0.49
C PHE A 331 -18.11 -24.43 1.88
N LEU A 332 -19.14 -23.89 2.55
CA LEU A 332 -18.97 -23.29 3.88
C LEU A 332 -18.59 -24.34 4.93
N GLY A 333 -19.18 -25.54 4.87
CA GLY A 333 -18.85 -26.64 5.77
C GLY A 333 -17.40 -27.11 5.64
N SER A 334 -16.94 -27.32 4.40
CA SER A 334 -15.55 -27.73 4.13
C SER A 334 -14.56 -26.64 4.51
N LEU A 335 -14.87 -25.36 4.22
CA LEU A 335 -14.03 -24.23 4.59
C LEU A 335 -13.90 -24.09 6.12
N LEU A 336 -15.03 -24.17 6.84
CA LEU A 336 -15.03 -24.12 8.32
C LEU A 336 -14.21 -25.27 8.91
N PHE A 337 -14.36 -26.46 8.35
CA PHE A 337 -13.61 -27.64 8.81
C PHE A 337 -12.09 -27.46 8.59
N ILE A 338 -11.67 -26.93 7.44
CA ILE A 338 -10.26 -26.61 7.17
C ILE A 338 -9.74 -25.58 8.17
N ILE A 339 -10.50 -24.51 8.45
CA ILE A 339 -10.11 -23.47 9.43
C ILE A 339 -9.92 -24.08 10.82
N ILE A 340 -10.83 -24.96 11.25
CA ILE A 340 -10.73 -25.62 12.57
C ILE A 340 -9.47 -26.49 12.64
N ILE A 341 -9.15 -27.23 11.57
CA ILE A 341 -7.93 -28.04 11.51
C ILE A 341 -6.68 -27.13 11.62
N LEU A 342 -6.60 -26.08 10.80
CA LEU A 342 -5.45 -25.15 10.78
C LEU A 342 -5.25 -24.40 12.10
N TYR A 343 -6.34 -24.13 12.83
CA TYR A 343 -6.28 -23.50 14.14
C TYR A 343 -5.70 -24.42 15.23
N ASN A 344 -6.06 -25.71 15.19
CA ASN A 344 -5.66 -26.69 16.22
C ASN A 344 -4.36 -27.43 15.89
N HIS A 345 -3.93 -27.48 14.62
CA HIS A 345 -2.81 -28.30 14.17
C HIS A 345 -1.93 -27.54 13.15
N ASN A 346 -0.61 -27.59 13.38
CA ASN A 346 0.36 -27.09 12.43
C ASN A 346 0.61 -28.12 11.32
N LEU A 347 -0.10 -28.00 10.19
CA LEU A 347 0.10 -28.84 9.03
C LEU A 347 1.38 -28.48 8.29
N ASN A 348 2.43 -29.27 8.49
CA ASN A 348 3.66 -29.15 7.71
C ASN A 348 3.88 -30.41 6.84
N ILE A 349 3.45 -30.35 5.59
CA ILE A 349 3.55 -31.46 4.62
C ILE A 349 5.00 -31.94 4.43
N LYS A 350 5.99 -31.06 4.66
CA LYS A 350 7.42 -31.40 4.54
C LYS A 350 8.00 -32.09 5.77
N ASN A 351 7.27 -32.15 6.87
CA ASN A 351 7.79 -32.67 8.15
C ASN A 351 6.68 -33.41 8.91
N ILE A 352 6.27 -34.57 8.36
CA ILE A 352 5.30 -35.46 8.97
C ILE A 352 6.05 -36.34 9.95
N VAL A 353 5.77 -36.23 11.25
CA VAL A 353 6.51 -36.91 12.31
C VAL A 353 5.66 -37.95 13.05
N SER A 354 4.34 -37.80 13.08
CA SER A 354 3.44 -38.66 13.86
C SER A 354 2.33 -39.27 13.01
N GLU A 355 1.77 -40.39 13.45
CA GLU A 355 0.57 -41.00 12.84
C GLU A 355 -0.62 -40.04 12.86
N THR A 356 -0.74 -39.22 13.90
CA THR A 356 -1.77 -38.17 13.98
C THR A 356 -1.64 -37.15 12.88
N ASP A 357 -0.42 -36.75 12.46
CA ASP A 357 -0.19 -35.82 11.36
C ASP A 357 -0.71 -36.38 10.03
N ILE A 358 -0.55 -37.69 9.82
CA ILE A 358 -1.05 -38.38 8.62
C ILE A 358 -2.59 -38.38 8.57
N ILE A 359 -3.23 -38.68 9.69
CA ILE A 359 -4.71 -38.66 9.78
C ILE A 359 -5.26 -37.27 9.51
N ILE A 360 -4.65 -36.24 10.10
CA ILE A 360 -5.04 -34.84 9.93
C ILE A 360 -4.83 -34.40 8.47
N LEU A 361 -3.74 -34.82 7.85
CA LEU A 361 -3.46 -34.56 6.44
C LEU A 361 -4.52 -35.19 5.54
N ILE A 362 -4.91 -36.46 5.78
CA ILE A 362 -5.96 -37.14 5.03
C ILE A 362 -7.31 -36.42 5.19
N LEU A 363 -7.70 -36.06 6.41
CA LEU A 363 -8.92 -35.32 6.67
C LEU A 363 -8.94 -33.97 5.97
N THR A 364 -7.81 -33.25 5.98
CA THR A 364 -7.65 -31.99 5.26
C THR A 364 -7.78 -32.19 3.76
N LEU A 365 -7.18 -33.24 3.21
CA LEU A 365 -7.28 -33.56 1.78
C LEU A 365 -8.73 -33.87 1.35
N ILE A 366 -9.46 -34.60 2.17
CA ILE A 366 -10.89 -34.88 1.94
C ILE A 366 -11.68 -33.57 1.95
N ALA A 367 -11.46 -32.69 2.95
CA ALA A 367 -12.15 -31.41 3.03
C ALA A 367 -11.86 -30.50 1.82
N VAL A 368 -10.61 -30.44 1.39
CA VAL A 368 -10.19 -29.71 0.18
C VAL A 368 -10.86 -30.30 -1.08
N THR A 369 -10.94 -31.63 -1.18
CA THR A 369 -11.62 -32.26 -2.30
C THR A 369 -13.13 -31.92 -2.34
N ILE A 370 -13.81 -31.93 -1.18
CA ILE A 370 -15.22 -31.52 -1.07
C ILE A 370 -15.38 -30.04 -1.48
N LEU A 371 -14.46 -29.18 -1.08
CA LEU A 371 -14.45 -27.77 -1.45
C LEU A 371 -14.35 -27.61 -2.97
N PHE A 372 -13.45 -28.32 -3.64
CA PHE A 372 -13.33 -28.29 -5.11
C PHE A 372 -14.57 -28.83 -5.81
N ILE A 373 -15.17 -29.92 -5.31
CA ILE A 373 -16.43 -30.46 -5.85
C ILE A 373 -17.55 -29.42 -5.74
N SER A 374 -17.65 -28.71 -4.65
CA SER A 374 -18.65 -27.66 -4.42
C SER A 374 -18.48 -26.50 -5.41
N ILE A 375 -17.24 -26.03 -5.62
CA ILE A 375 -16.91 -24.98 -6.58
C ILE A 375 -17.26 -25.42 -7.99
N PHE A 376 -16.83 -26.63 -8.39
CA PHE A 376 -17.11 -27.19 -9.72
C PHE A 376 -18.62 -27.40 -9.95
N TRP A 377 -19.37 -27.78 -8.92
CA TRP A 377 -20.82 -27.93 -9.00
C TRP A 377 -21.52 -26.59 -9.25
N SER A 378 -21.11 -25.53 -8.54
CA SER A 378 -21.63 -24.18 -8.79
C SER A 378 -21.26 -23.66 -10.19
N PHE A 379 -20.00 -23.86 -10.61
CA PHE A 379 -19.53 -23.53 -11.95
C PHE A 379 -20.37 -24.22 -13.03
N TRP A 380 -20.65 -25.54 -12.87
CA TRP A 380 -21.44 -26.32 -13.82
C TRP A 380 -22.90 -25.83 -13.93
N ARG A 381 -23.48 -25.38 -12.80
CA ARG A 381 -24.83 -24.79 -12.79
C ARG A 381 -24.87 -23.49 -13.58
N ILE A 382 -23.95 -22.58 -13.34
CA ILE A 382 -23.87 -21.28 -14.03
C ILE A 382 -23.61 -21.49 -15.53
N TYR A 383 -22.77 -22.49 -15.87
CA TYR A 383 -22.49 -22.83 -17.27
C TYR A 383 -23.75 -23.32 -18.03
N ARG A 384 -24.62 -24.06 -17.33
CA ARG A 384 -25.87 -24.59 -17.94
C ARG A 384 -27.01 -23.58 -17.99
N TYR A 385 -26.93 -22.49 -17.24
CA TYR A 385 -28.03 -21.52 -17.14
C TYR A 385 -27.80 -20.36 -18.12
N GLU A 386 -28.64 -20.29 -19.17
CA GLU A 386 -28.77 -19.18 -20.15
C GLU A 386 -27.44 -18.61 -20.65
N ASN A 387 -26.36 -19.39 -20.76
CA ASN A 387 -25.02 -18.97 -21.14
C ASN A 387 -24.39 -17.93 -20.20
N THR A 388 -24.90 -17.74 -19.00
CA THR A 388 -24.47 -16.71 -18.05
C THR A 388 -22.96 -16.71 -17.81
N LEU A 389 -22.35 -17.90 -17.67
CA LEU A 389 -20.91 -17.99 -17.48
C LEU A 389 -20.12 -17.49 -18.69
N SER A 390 -20.59 -17.84 -19.91
CA SER A 390 -19.97 -17.38 -21.16
C SER A 390 -19.99 -15.86 -21.25
N ASP A 391 -21.14 -15.24 -20.93
CA ASP A 391 -21.29 -13.79 -20.95
C ASP A 391 -20.38 -13.12 -19.92
N VAL A 392 -20.32 -13.65 -18.69
CA VAL A 392 -19.43 -13.15 -17.63
C VAL A 392 -17.97 -13.24 -18.07
N MET A 393 -17.55 -14.37 -18.63
CA MET A 393 -16.15 -14.57 -19.09
C MET A 393 -15.79 -13.63 -20.24
N ILE A 394 -16.70 -13.45 -21.22
CA ILE A 394 -16.49 -12.54 -22.36
C ILE A 394 -16.41 -11.08 -21.88
N GLU A 395 -17.33 -10.62 -21.03
CA GLU A 395 -17.32 -9.26 -20.51
C GLU A 395 -16.09 -9.01 -19.62
N THR A 396 -15.72 -9.97 -18.79
CA THR A 396 -14.48 -9.91 -17.97
C THR A 396 -13.25 -9.80 -18.86
N SER A 397 -13.16 -10.63 -19.90
CA SER A 397 -12.02 -10.60 -20.83
C SER A 397 -11.94 -9.28 -21.59
N LYS A 398 -13.07 -8.77 -22.10
CA LYS A 398 -13.13 -7.47 -22.79
C LYS A 398 -12.66 -6.34 -21.90
N THR A 399 -13.21 -6.24 -20.70
CA THR A 399 -12.88 -5.17 -19.75
C THR A 399 -11.41 -5.25 -19.32
N THR A 400 -10.93 -6.44 -18.98
CA THR A 400 -9.53 -6.66 -18.58
C THR A 400 -8.57 -6.32 -19.71
N SER A 401 -8.85 -6.80 -20.94
CA SER A 401 -8.03 -6.51 -22.13
C SER A 401 -7.98 -5.01 -22.43
N MET A 402 -9.11 -4.31 -22.30
CA MET A 402 -9.18 -2.86 -22.49
C MET A 402 -8.26 -2.14 -21.49
N VAL A 403 -8.32 -2.49 -20.21
CA VAL A 403 -7.46 -1.91 -19.17
C VAL A 403 -5.98 -2.12 -19.50
N PHE A 404 -5.59 -3.36 -19.82
CA PHE A 404 -4.19 -3.68 -20.11
C PHE A 404 -3.67 -2.97 -21.38
N ILE A 405 -4.47 -2.87 -22.42
CA ILE A 405 -4.06 -2.18 -23.66
C ILE A 405 -3.89 -0.67 -23.41
N ILE A 406 -4.76 -0.06 -22.58
CA ILE A 406 -4.61 1.36 -22.20
C ILE A 406 -3.32 1.56 -21.40
N LEU A 407 -3.01 0.67 -20.42
CA LEU A 407 -1.77 0.73 -19.66
C LEU A 407 -0.53 0.67 -20.57
N LEU A 408 -0.56 -0.21 -21.57
CA LEU A 408 0.51 -0.34 -22.56
C LEU A 408 0.65 0.91 -23.44
N GLY A 409 -0.47 1.44 -23.94
CA GLY A 409 -0.50 2.65 -24.76
C GLY A 409 0.01 3.88 -24.02
N ALA A 410 -0.34 4.00 -22.75
CA ALA A 410 0.11 5.10 -21.90
C ALA A 410 1.62 5.03 -21.59
N ALA A 411 2.20 3.84 -21.44
CA ALA A 411 3.65 3.68 -21.29
C ALA A 411 4.41 4.23 -22.51
N MET A 412 3.88 3.98 -23.72
CA MET A 412 4.44 4.55 -24.96
C MET A 412 4.29 6.07 -25.00
N LEU A 413 3.12 6.58 -24.66
CA LEU A 413 2.86 8.03 -24.62
C LEU A 413 3.79 8.75 -23.63
N THR A 414 3.95 8.20 -22.43
CA THR A 414 4.84 8.76 -21.40
C THR A 414 6.30 8.78 -21.88
N SER A 415 6.75 7.74 -22.59
CA SER A 415 8.10 7.72 -23.18
C SER A 415 8.28 8.82 -24.22
N ALA A 416 7.33 9.01 -25.15
CA ALA A 416 7.36 10.08 -26.13
C ALA A 416 7.32 11.47 -25.46
N PHE A 417 6.46 11.65 -24.47
CA PHE A 417 6.33 12.90 -23.73
C PHE A 417 7.65 13.29 -23.03
N ARG A 418 8.34 12.32 -22.42
CA ARG A 418 9.67 12.52 -21.82
C ARG A 418 10.73 12.83 -22.88
N GLY A 419 10.72 12.12 -24.00
CA GLY A 419 11.65 12.33 -25.10
C GLY A 419 11.61 13.74 -25.68
N PHE A 420 10.45 14.38 -25.64
CA PHE A 420 10.25 15.77 -26.07
C PHE A 420 10.34 16.81 -24.94
N GLY A 421 10.78 16.41 -23.73
CA GLY A 421 10.98 17.34 -22.61
C GLY A 421 9.72 17.74 -21.86
N GLY A 422 8.64 17.04 -22.06
CA GLY A 422 7.38 17.35 -21.41
C GLY A 422 7.44 17.24 -19.88
N GLU A 423 8.25 16.31 -19.34
CA GLU A 423 8.43 16.13 -17.89
C GLU A 423 9.10 17.36 -17.27
N GLU A 424 10.15 17.89 -17.89
CA GLU A 424 10.86 19.09 -17.44
C GLU A 424 9.95 20.31 -17.51
N LEU A 425 9.21 20.47 -18.61
CA LEU A 425 8.26 21.57 -18.78
C LEU A 425 7.15 21.57 -17.71
N VAL A 426 6.57 20.41 -17.41
CA VAL A 426 5.55 20.29 -16.34
C VAL A 426 6.17 20.57 -14.97
N LYS A 427 7.38 20.09 -14.72
CA LYS A 427 8.11 20.34 -13.48
C LYS A 427 8.39 21.83 -13.29
N ASP A 428 8.94 22.51 -14.30
CA ASP A 428 9.27 23.93 -14.23
C ASP A 428 8.02 24.80 -14.08
N PHE A 429 6.96 24.45 -14.81
CA PHE A 429 5.67 25.09 -14.63
C PHE A 429 5.14 24.96 -13.19
N LEU A 430 5.12 23.75 -12.64
CA LEU A 430 4.59 23.52 -11.28
C LEU A 430 5.48 24.19 -10.22
N VAL A 431 6.81 24.05 -10.33
CA VAL A 431 7.76 24.64 -9.40
C VAL A 431 7.76 26.17 -9.45
N GLY A 432 7.42 26.74 -10.60
CA GLY A 432 7.28 28.20 -10.83
C GLY A 432 6.00 28.79 -10.23
N ILE A 433 5.01 27.99 -9.81
CA ILE A 433 3.76 28.49 -9.22
C ILE A 433 4.06 29.09 -7.84
N PRO A 434 3.74 30.38 -7.60
CA PRO A 434 3.88 30.99 -6.28
C PRO A 434 2.87 30.41 -5.29
N GLY A 435 3.28 30.21 -4.01
CA GLY A 435 2.39 29.67 -2.96
C GLY A 435 2.75 28.26 -2.49
N GLY A 436 3.86 27.70 -2.99
CA GLY A 436 4.40 26.41 -2.53
C GLY A 436 3.51 25.21 -2.85
N PHE A 437 3.68 24.14 -2.09
CA PHE A 437 3.00 22.87 -2.32
C PHE A 437 1.48 22.97 -2.52
N TRP A 438 0.77 23.73 -1.67
CA TRP A 438 -0.69 23.79 -1.74
C TRP A 438 -1.21 24.47 -3.01
N ALA A 439 -0.49 25.46 -3.53
CA ALA A 439 -0.84 26.08 -4.81
C ALA A 439 -0.60 25.11 -5.98
N GLN A 440 0.53 24.41 -5.98
CA GLN A 440 0.84 23.37 -6.96
C GLN A 440 -0.19 22.24 -6.93
N PHE A 441 -0.51 21.75 -5.75
CA PHE A 441 -1.52 20.71 -5.54
C PHE A 441 -2.89 21.14 -6.06
N LEU A 442 -3.33 22.36 -5.75
CA LEU A 442 -4.61 22.88 -6.22
C LEU A 442 -4.66 22.97 -7.76
N VAL A 443 -3.60 23.46 -8.39
CA VAL A 443 -3.51 23.54 -9.86
C VAL A 443 -3.60 22.14 -10.47
N VAL A 444 -2.84 21.17 -9.95
CA VAL A 444 -2.90 19.77 -10.40
C VAL A 444 -4.31 19.20 -10.25
N MET A 445 -4.98 19.45 -9.12
CA MET A 445 -6.34 18.96 -8.88
C MET A 445 -7.36 19.61 -9.85
N ILE A 446 -7.20 20.89 -10.18
CA ILE A 446 -8.04 21.57 -11.18
C ILE A 446 -7.79 20.98 -12.58
N VAL A 447 -6.53 20.73 -12.96
CA VAL A 447 -6.21 20.12 -14.26
C VAL A 447 -6.81 18.72 -14.37
N ILE A 448 -6.66 17.87 -13.35
CA ILE A 448 -7.26 16.52 -13.30
C ILE A 448 -8.79 16.62 -13.39
N PHE A 449 -9.39 17.55 -12.68
CA PHE A 449 -10.85 17.78 -12.73
C PHE A 449 -11.32 18.14 -14.13
N LEU A 450 -10.64 19.05 -14.83
CA LEU A 450 -10.98 19.45 -16.19
C LEU A 450 -10.77 18.33 -17.21
N LEU A 451 -9.68 17.58 -17.07
CA LEU A 451 -9.39 16.42 -17.93
C LEU A 451 -10.44 15.31 -17.77
N GLY A 452 -10.97 15.12 -16.57
CA GLY A 452 -12.02 14.14 -16.28
C GLY A 452 -13.36 14.41 -16.99
N PHE A 453 -13.52 15.53 -17.71
CA PHE A 453 -14.66 15.76 -18.60
C PHE A 453 -14.52 15.00 -19.93
N PHE A 454 -13.32 14.65 -20.35
CA PHE A 454 -13.01 14.09 -21.66
C PHE A 454 -12.32 12.74 -21.59
N LEU A 455 -11.60 12.47 -20.50
CA LEU A 455 -10.80 11.26 -20.27
C LEU A 455 -11.45 10.41 -19.18
N ASP A 456 -11.41 9.09 -19.38
CA ASP A 456 -11.80 8.15 -18.33
C ASP A 456 -10.76 8.10 -17.21
N PHE A 457 -11.12 7.53 -16.05
CA PHE A 457 -10.24 7.43 -14.88
C PHE A 457 -8.94 6.67 -15.16
N ILE A 458 -8.99 5.62 -16.01
CA ILE A 458 -7.80 4.83 -16.36
C ILE A 458 -6.78 5.71 -17.07
N GLU A 459 -7.24 6.49 -18.02
CA GLU A 459 -6.41 7.37 -18.84
C GLU A 459 -5.72 8.44 -17.99
N ILE A 460 -6.48 9.09 -17.11
CA ILE A 460 -5.93 10.10 -16.20
C ILE A 460 -4.93 9.48 -15.24
N ALA A 461 -5.27 8.32 -14.64
CA ALA A 461 -4.40 7.64 -13.71
C ALA A 461 -3.07 7.20 -14.34
N VAL A 462 -3.09 6.82 -15.62
CA VAL A 462 -1.89 6.27 -16.30
C VAL A 462 -1.08 7.32 -17.04
N VAL A 463 -1.72 8.41 -17.50
CA VAL A 463 -1.04 9.49 -18.25
C VAL A 463 -0.66 10.65 -17.34
N VAL A 464 -1.59 11.17 -16.56
CA VAL A 464 -1.40 12.41 -15.79
C VAL A 464 -0.68 12.15 -14.48
N VAL A 465 -1.08 11.12 -13.74
CA VAL A 465 -0.52 10.84 -12.42
C VAL A 465 1.00 10.60 -12.45
N PRO A 466 1.57 9.80 -13.38
CA PRO A 466 3.03 9.62 -13.45
C PRO A 466 3.82 10.90 -13.72
N LEU A 467 3.20 11.92 -14.29
CA LEU A 467 3.84 13.20 -14.60
C LEU A 467 3.84 14.14 -13.39
N VAL A 468 2.73 14.22 -12.65
CA VAL A 468 2.56 15.22 -11.60
C VAL A 468 2.83 14.66 -10.19
N ALA A 469 2.54 13.38 -9.95
CA ALA A 469 2.68 12.81 -8.61
C ALA A 469 4.13 12.74 -8.10
N PRO A 470 5.17 12.45 -8.92
CA PRO A 470 6.55 12.49 -8.44
C PRO A 470 6.94 13.86 -7.91
N ILE A 471 6.47 14.94 -8.53
CA ILE A 471 6.76 16.33 -8.14
C ILE A 471 6.13 16.63 -6.78
N LEU A 472 4.85 16.30 -6.62
CA LEU A 472 4.12 16.54 -5.36
C LEU A 472 4.64 15.67 -4.20
N LEU A 473 4.99 14.41 -4.48
CA LEU A 473 5.51 13.48 -3.46
C LEU A 473 6.96 13.82 -3.05
N ALA A 474 7.74 14.46 -3.93
CA ALA A 474 9.11 14.83 -3.61
C ALA A 474 9.22 15.98 -2.63
N ASP A 475 8.20 16.82 -2.46
CA ASP A 475 8.24 18.00 -1.60
C ASP A 475 8.45 17.61 -0.11
N PRO A 476 9.56 18.05 0.54
CA PRO A 476 9.84 17.71 1.92
C PRO A 476 9.02 18.54 2.93
N ALA A 477 8.49 19.70 2.54
CA ALA A 477 7.70 20.55 3.42
C ALA A 477 6.28 19.98 3.61
N ALA A 478 5.67 19.49 2.55
CA ALA A 478 4.38 18.82 2.63
C ALA A 478 4.49 17.36 3.07
N ASN A 479 5.51 16.65 2.61
CA ASN A 479 5.82 15.24 2.94
C ASN A 479 4.58 14.36 2.97
N ILE A 480 3.76 14.47 1.91
CA ILE A 480 2.50 13.73 1.80
C ILE A 480 2.73 12.24 1.52
N SER A 481 1.76 11.41 1.93
CA SER A 481 1.78 9.98 1.58
C SER A 481 1.20 9.75 0.19
N ALA A 482 1.72 8.73 -0.52
CA ALA A 482 1.19 8.31 -1.82
C ALA A 482 -0.27 7.83 -1.70
N VAL A 483 -0.64 7.18 -0.58
CA VAL A 483 -2.03 6.76 -0.31
C VAL A 483 -2.97 7.96 -0.26
N TRP A 484 -2.60 9.01 0.50
CA TRP A 484 -3.42 10.22 0.60
C TRP A 484 -3.59 10.92 -0.75
N LEU A 485 -2.50 11.07 -1.51
CA LEU A 485 -2.55 11.66 -2.85
C LEU A 485 -3.50 10.87 -3.78
N GLY A 486 -3.39 9.53 -3.75
CA GLY A 486 -4.25 8.67 -4.56
C GLY A 486 -5.73 8.75 -4.20
N VAL A 487 -6.06 8.81 -2.92
CA VAL A 487 -7.45 8.98 -2.46
C VAL A 487 -7.99 10.36 -2.86
N MET A 488 -7.18 11.42 -2.75
CA MET A 488 -7.55 12.77 -3.19
C MET A 488 -7.83 12.81 -4.70
N ILE A 489 -6.97 12.18 -5.51
CA ILE A 489 -7.18 12.07 -6.96
C ILE A 489 -8.45 11.27 -7.26
N GLY A 490 -8.69 10.14 -6.58
CA GLY A 490 -9.89 9.32 -6.78
C GLY A 490 -11.18 10.08 -6.47
N LEU A 491 -11.22 10.86 -5.40
CA LEU A 491 -12.34 11.74 -5.04
C LEU A 491 -12.56 12.84 -6.08
N ASN A 492 -11.49 13.43 -6.58
CA ASN A 492 -11.54 14.48 -7.58
C ASN A 492 -12.10 13.97 -8.92
N LEU A 493 -11.63 12.81 -9.38
CA LEU A 493 -12.14 12.15 -10.59
C LEU A 493 -13.63 11.83 -10.48
N GLN A 494 -14.08 11.38 -9.32
CA GLN A 494 -15.49 11.13 -9.05
C GLN A 494 -16.33 12.41 -9.21
N THR A 495 -15.81 13.56 -8.80
CA THR A 495 -16.48 14.86 -8.91
C THR A 495 -16.62 15.30 -10.38
N SER A 496 -15.56 15.14 -11.18
CA SER A 496 -15.59 15.48 -12.60
C SER A 496 -16.62 14.65 -13.37
N PHE A 497 -16.78 13.36 -13.03
CA PHE A 497 -17.73 12.44 -13.66
C PHE A 497 -19.19 12.76 -13.41
N LEU A 498 -19.48 13.55 -12.38
CA LEU A 498 -20.82 14.07 -12.10
C LEU A 498 -21.08 15.47 -12.67
N THR A 499 -20.06 16.18 -13.13
CA THR A 499 -20.19 17.61 -13.45
C THR A 499 -20.76 17.82 -14.85
N PRO A 500 -21.91 18.54 -15.00
CA PRO A 500 -22.44 18.90 -16.29
C PRO A 500 -21.50 19.86 -17.07
N PRO A 501 -21.52 19.84 -18.43
CA PRO A 501 -22.36 18.99 -19.28
C PRO A 501 -21.74 17.64 -19.63
N PHE A 502 -20.48 17.39 -19.33
CA PHE A 502 -19.66 16.29 -19.88
C PHE A 502 -19.51 15.08 -18.96
N GLY A 503 -20.04 15.11 -17.75
CA GLY A 503 -19.86 14.01 -16.78
C GLY A 503 -20.34 12.64 -17.30
N PHE A 504 -19.46 11.64 -17.33
CA PHE A 504 -19.74 10.30 -17.86
C PHE A 504 -20.95 9.63 -17.21
N ALA A 505 -21.14 9.77 -15.89
CA ALA A 505 -22.29 9.21 -15.18
C ALA A 505 -23.63 9.73 -15.72
N LEU A 506 -23.66 10.99 -16.18
CA LEU A 506 -24.84 11.64 -16.72
C LEU A 506 -25.25 11.03 -18.07
N PHE A 507 -24.27 10.74 -18.93
CA PHE A 507 -24.48 10.10 -20.22
C PHE A 507 -24.98 8.67 -20.06
N TYR A 508 -24.37 7.90 -19.18
CA TYR A 508 -24.80 6.52 -18.92
C TYR A 508 -26.24 6.48 -18.41
N LEU A 509 -26.61 7.34 -17.46
CA LEU A 509 -27.98 7.41 -16.98
C LEU A 509 -28.94 7.88 -18.09
N ARG A 510 -28.54 8.88 -18.90
CA ARG A 510 -29.36 9.37 -20.01
C ARG A 510 -29.70 8.30 -21.02
N GLY A 511 -28.74 7.37 -21.29
CA GLY A 511 -28.91 6.25 -22.23
C GLY A 511 -30.00 5.26 -21.83
N VAL A 512 -30.30 5.15 -20.53
CA VAL A 512 -31.28 4.18 -19.99
C VAL A 512 -32.50 4.84 -19.34
N ALA A 513 -32.52 6.18 -19.18
CA ALA A 513 -33.61 6.89 -18.55
C ALA A 513 -34.86 6.93 -19.47
N PRO A 514 -36.09 6.83 -18.90
CA PRO A 514 -37.34 7.02 -19.64
C PRO A 514 -37.41 8.39 -20.33
N ILE A 515 -38.19 8.48 -21.43
CA ILE A 515 -38.30 9.68 -22.27
C ILE A 515 -38.77 10.91 -21.48
N ASP A 516 -39.60 10.75 -20.49
CA ASP A 516 -40.13 11.80 -19.65
C ASP A 516 -39.14 12.38 -18.64
N VAL A 517 -37.98 11.78 -18.48
CA VAL A 517 -36.84 12.29 -17.71
C VAL A 517 -35.91 13.08 -18.63
N LYS A 518 -35.99 14.40 -18.55
CA LYS A 518 -35.18 15.33 -19.37
C LYS A 518 -33.75 15.42 -18.80
N THR A 519 -32.77 15.73 -19.66
CA THR A 519 -31.36 15.97 -19.26
C THR A 519 -31.25 17.06 -18.19
N THR A 520 -32.10 18.06 -18.24
CA THR A 520 -32.17 19.12 -17.21
C THR A 520 -32.54 18.62 -15.82
N HIS A 521 -33.33 17.53 -15.71
CA HIS A 521 -33.61 16.90 -14.43
C HIS A 521 -32.34 16.23 -13.86
N ILE A 522 -31.56 15.57 -14.73
CA ILE A 522 -30.28 14.96 -14.35
C ILE A 522 -29.32 16.05 -13.85
N TYR A 523 -29.13 17.12 -14.65
CA TYR A 523 -28.22 18.20 -14.28
C TYR A 523 -28.60 18.87 -12.95
N LYS A 524 -29.88 19.19 -12.74
CA LYS A 524 -30.36 19.75 -11.47
C LYS A 524 -30.16 18.78 -10.29
N GLY A 525 -30.29 17.48 -10.56
CA GLY A 525 -30.18 16.47 -9.53
C GLY A 525 -28.75 16.30 -9.00
N VAL A 526 -27.77 16.38 -9.88
CA VAL A 526 -26.37 16.12 -9.51
C VAL A 526 -25.66 17.29 -8.82
N ILE A 527 -26.11 18.52 -9.01
CA ILE A 527 -25.45 19.73 -8.46
C ILE A 527 -25.19 19.60 -6.95
N VAL A 528 -26.17 19.12 -6.20
CA VAL A 528 -26.05 19.00 -4.75
C VAL A 528 -25.01 17.91 -4.40
N PHE A 529 -25.00 16.80 -5.12
CA PHE A 529 -24.05 15.73 -4.89
C PHE A 529 -22.62 16.14 -5.24
N ILE A 530 -22.42 16.97 -6.28
CA ILE A 530 -21.11 17.59 -6.59
C ILE A 530 -20.64 18.42 -5.40
N PHE A 531 -21.52 19.25 -4.84
CA PHE A 531 -21.18 20.04 -3.67
C PHE A 531 -20.81 19.17 -2.45
N LEU A 532 -21.53 18.06 -2.23
CA LEU A 532 -21.19 17.10 -1.17
C LEU A 532 -19.85 16.39 -1.42
N GLN A 533 -19.51 16.10 -2.67
CA GLN A 533 -18.20 15.55 -3.03
C GLN A 533 -17.07 16.55 -2.77
N ILE A 534 -17.28 17.83 -3.10
CA ILE A 534 -16.30 18.88 -2.78
C ILE A 534 -16.12 18.99 -1.25
N ILE A 535 -17.20 18.92 -0.47
CA ILE A 535 -17.09 18.87 1.00
C ILE A 535 -16.30 17.65 1.44
N GLY A 536 -16.57 16.47 0.88
CA GLY A 536 -15.83 15.26 1.16
C GLY A 536 -14.33 15.41 0.84
N LEU A 537 -14.01 16.00 -0.31
CA LEU A 537 -12.64 16.29 -0.74
C LEU A 537 -11.93 17.26 0.23
N LEU A 538 -12.62 18.30 0.69
CA LEU A 538 -12.09 19.23 1.69
C LEU A 538 -11.85 18.54 3.04
N ILE A 539 -12.82 17.73 3.51
CA ILE A 539 -12.65 16.96 4.76
C ILE A 539 -11.41 16.07 4.69
N VAL A 540 -11.23 15.33 3.62
CA VAL A 540 -10.07 14.45 3.43
C VAL A 540 -8.78 15.24 3.25
N GLY A 541 -8.83 16.38 2.56
CA GLY A 541 -7.71 17.28 2.34
C GLY A 541 -7.17 17.87 3.65
N PHE A 542 -8.06 18.39 4.50
CA PHE A 542 -7.68 19.00 5.78
C PHE A 542 -7.45 17.99 6.91
N PHE A 543 -7.91 16.75 6.75
CA PHE A 543 -7.79 15.72 7.77
C PHE A 543 -7.15 14.42 7.23
N PRO A 544 -5.82 14.44 6.92
CA PRO A 544 -5.08 13.28 6.40
C PRO A 544 -5.23 11.98 7.22
N PRO A 545 -5.44 12.04 8.55
CA PRO A 545 -5.66 10.83 9.34
C PRO A 545 -6.83 9.95 8.87
N LEU A 546 -7.85 10.52 8.21
CA LEU A 546 -8.94 9.72 7.63
C LEU A 546 -8.45 8.69 6.60
N VAL A 547 -7.37 9.02 5.91
CA VAL A 547 -6.76 8.14 4.89
C VAL A 547 -5.65 7.29 5.48
N ASN A 548 -4.72 7.92 6.23
CA ASN A 548 -3.46 7.29 6.63
C ASN A 548 -3.58 6.40 7.87
N TYR A 549 -4.56 6.64 8.75
CA TYR A 549 -4.67 5.94 10.04
C TYR A 549 -4.88 4.42 9.88
N LEU A 550 -5.87 4.01 9.09
CA LEU A 550 -6.19 2.60 8.93
C LEU A 550 -5.05 1.79 8.28
N PRO A 551 -4.44 2.24 7.15
CA PRO A 551 -3.28 1.56 6.58
C PRO A 551 -2.14 1.40 7.58
N ASN A 552 -1.76 2.48 8.28
CA ASN A 552 -0.71 2.43 9.29
C ASN A 552 -1.02 1.45 10.41
N ARG A 553 -2.24 1.48 10.97
CA ARG A 553 -2.66 0.56 12.04
C ARG A 553 -2.64 -0.90 11.59
N THR A 554 -3.22 -1.19 10.43
CA THR A 554 -3.29 -2.55 9.87
C THR A 554 -1.90 -3.13 9.66
N TYR A 555 -1.00 -2.32 9.11
CA TYR A 555 0.38 -2.70 8.88
C TYR A 555 1.13 -3.03 10.18
N LEU A 556 0.91 -2.25 11.25
CA LEU A 556 1.57 -2.44 12.54
C LEU A 556 1.06 -3.65 13.34
N THR A 557 -0.18 -4.09 13.11
CA THR A 557 -0.79 -5.24 13.79
C THR A 557 -0.76 -6.54 12.98
N SER A 558 -0.43 -6.49 11.71
CA SER A 558 -0.33 -7.65 10.82
C SER A 558 0.86 -8.55 11.19
N GLU A 559 0.75 -9.86 10.95
CA GLU A 559 1.89 -10.78 11.07
C GLU A 559 2.99 -10.52 10.04
N ASN A 560 2.64 -9.86 8.93
CA ASN A 560 3.55 -9.42 7.87
C ASN A 560 4.02 -7.97 8.09
N ALA A 561 3.73 -7.36 9.24
CA ALA A 561 4.21 -6.02 9.56
C ALA A 561 5.75 -5.98 9.58
N PRO A 562 6.37 -4.85 9.17
CA PRO A 562 7.80 -4.68 9.36
C PRO A 562 8.11 -4.75 10.87
N PRO A 563 9.31 -5.25 11.22
CA PRO A 563 9.74 -5.22 12.61
C PRO A 563 9.64 -3.79 13.16
N PRO A 564 9.30 -3.61 14.45
CA PRO A 564 9.30 -2.29 15.10
C PRO A 564 10.64 -1.52 15.05
N ILE A 565 11.71 -2.14 14.57
CA ILE A 565 13.00 -1.48 14.30
C ILE A 565 13.02 -0.64 13.01
N ASN A 566 11.95 -0.60 12.23
CA ASN A 566 11.89 0.21 11.00
C ASN A 566 12.19 1.68 11.32
N PRO A 567 13.18 2.32 10.66
CA PRO A 567 13.55 3.72 10.94
C PRO A 567 12.38 4.72 10.85
N LYS A 568 11.43 4.46 9.97
CA LYS A 568 10.24 5.31 9.80
C LYS A 568 9.25 5.26 10.96
N LEU A 569 9.34 4.22 11.81
CA LEU A 569 8.49 4.07 13.01
C LEU A 569 9.13 4.68 14.27
N GLN A 570 10.46 4.83 14.26
CA GLN A 570 11.20 5.08 15.49
C GLN A 570 10.77 6.33 16.22
N GLN A 571 10.54 7.43 15.51
CA GLN A 571 10.14 8.67 16.16
C GLN A 571 8.81 8.52 16.90
N CYS A 572 7.75 8.05 16.23
CA CYS A 572 6.43 7.87 16.84
C CYS A 572 6.44 6.83 17.97
N MET A 573 7.25 5.77 17.83
CA MET A 573 7.43 4.79 18.90
C MET A 573 8.10 5.39 20.12
N GLU A 574 9.14 6.21 19.94
CA GLU A 574 9.86 6.86 21.02
C GLU A 574 8.99 7.88 21.74
N GLU A 575 8.20 8.67 21.02
CA GLU A 575 7.24 9.60 21.59
C GLU A 575 6.22 8.89 22.50
N ASP A 576 5.64 7.78 22.02
CA ASP A 576 4.71 6.95 22.79
C ASP A 576 5.39 6.31 24.02
N LEU A 577 6.59 5.73 23.82
CA LEU A 577 7.34 5.06 24.89
C LEU A 577 7.86 6.03 25.95
N PHE A 578 8.28 7.25 25.59
CA PHE A 578 8.78 8.21 26.58
C PHE A 578 7.68 8.65 27.53
N VAL A 579 6.46 8.87 27.02
CA VAL A 579 5.28 9.10 27.87
C VAL A 579 5.00 7.89 28.77
N TYR A 580 5.09 6.67 28.23
CA TYR A 580 4.91 5.46 29.01
C TYR A 580 5.96 5.32 30.13
N TYR A 581 7.24 5.64 29.85
CA TYR A 581 8.29 5.56 30.85
C TYR A 581 8.08 6.58 31.98
N ASP A 582 7.67 7.82 31.66
CA ASP A 582 7.40 8.85 32.67
C ASP A 582 6.31 8.39 33.66
N LEU A 583 5.30 7.64 33.18
CA LEU A 583 4.21 7.12 33.98
C LEU A 583 4.55 5.84 34.76
N ASN A 584 5.47 5.01 34.26
CA ASN A 584 5.72 3.66 34.77
C ASN A 584 7.15 3.43 35.27
N GLU A 585 8.00 4.46 35.35
CA GLU A 585 9.41 4.34 35.78
C GLU A 585 9.55 3.60 37.12
N GLU A 586 8.74 3.97 38.14
CA GLU A 586 8.79 3.37 39.47
C GLU A 586 8.38 1.87 39.45
N SER A 587 7.34 1.52 38.72
CA SER A 587 6.89 0.14 38.58
C SER A 587 7.96 -0.74 37.93
N ILE A 588 8.61 -0.23 36.88
CA ILE A 588 9.67 -0.99 36.19
C ILE A 588 10.90 -1.12 37.11
N ARG A 589 11.30 -0.07 37.84
CA ARG A 589 12.42 -0.12 38.81
C ARG A 589 12.17 -1.16 39.90
N ASN A 590 10.96 -1.18 40.46
CA ASN A 590 10.57 -2.16 41.46
C ASN A 590 10.58 -3.59 40.91
N GLY A 591 10.09 -3.80 39.67
CA GLY A 591 10.13 -5.10 39.02
C GLY A 591 11.56 -5.59 38.72
N VAL A 592 12.46 -4.69 38.33
CA VAL A 592 13.91 -5.02 38.19
C VAL A 592 14.51 -5.41 39.54
N ALA A 593 14.22 -4.66 40.61
CA ALA A 593 14.72 -4.95 41.97
C ALA A 593 14.18 -6.32 42.48
N GLN A 594 12.93 -6.66 42.18
CA GLN A 594 12.37 -7.96 42.51
C GLN A 594 13.03 -9.09 41.72
N PHE A 595 13.23 -8.92 40.42
CA PHE A 595 13.90 -9.91 39.57
C PHE A 595 15.38 -10.12 39.97
N SER A 596 16.08 -9.08 40.44
CA SER A 596 17.46 -9.16 40.92
C SER A 596 17.65 -10.07 42.14
N GLN A 597 16.57 -10.37 42.90
CA GLN A 597 16.60 -11.29 44.04
C GLN A 597 16.52 -12.77 43.61
N THR A 598 16.23 -13.04 42.33
CA THR A 598 16.15 -14.43 41.81
C THR A 598 17.55 -15.03 41.71
N ASN A 599 17.71 -16.24 42.23
CA ASN A 599 18.98 -16.95 42.13
C ASN A 599 19.15 -17.60 40.75
N PHE A 600 20.15 -17.17 40.00
CA PHE A 600 20.53 -17.73 38.70
C PHE A 600 22.01 -18.09 38.60
N ASP A 601 22.66 -18.39 39.75
CA ASP A 601 24.08 -18.79 39.81
C ASP A 601 24.40 -20.10 39.07
N TYR A 602 23.41 -20.94 38.87
CA TYR A 602 23.52 -22.20 38.12
C TYR A 602 23.51 -22.02 36.59
N LEU A 603 23.23 -20.83 36.09
CA LEU A 603 23.31 -20.55 34.66
C LEU A 603 24.75 -20.54 34.17
N PRO A 604 24.98 -20.84 32.88
CA PRO A 604 26.30 -20.60 32.26
C PRO A 604 26.72 -19.14 32.47
N GLU A 605 28.01 -18.94 32.82
CA GLU A 605 28.57 -17.63 33.18
C GLU A 605 28.26 -16.51 32.18
N LYS A 606 28.21 -16.86 30.88
CA LYS A 606 27.86 -15.92 29.81
C LYS A 606 26.40 -15.44 29.92
N LEU A 607 25.47 -16.36 30.21
CA LEU A 607 24.04 -16.01 30.35
C LEU A 607 23.79 -15.21 31.62
N LYS A 608 24.48 -15.58 32.74
CA LYS A 608 24.42 -14.84 33.99
C LYS A 608 24.85 -13.40 33.80
N LYS A 609 26.05 -13.17 33.27
CA LYS A 609 26.56 -11.81 32.97
C LYS A 609 25.67 -11.02 32.04
N SER A 610 25.03 -11.68 31.06
CA SER A 610 24.10 -11.00 30.16
C SER A 610 22.81 -10.57 30.84
N LEU A 611 22.29 -11.32 31.84
CA LEU A 611 21.13 -10.93 32.64
C LEU A 611 21.46 -9.75 33.57
N ASP A 612 22.63 -9.77 34.24
CA ASP A 612 23.08 -8.67 35.10
C ASP A 612 23.24 -7.37 34.29
N ALA A 613 23.85 -7.48 33.10
CA ALA A 613 23.99 -6.35 32.19
C ALA A 613 22.63 -5.85 31.69
N SER A 614 21.67 -6.76 31.44
CA SER A 614 20.30 -6.43 31.06
C SER A 614 19.64 -5.51 32.09
N GLN A 615 19.66 -5.92 33.37
CA GLN A 615 19.05 -5.15 34.47
C GLN A 615 19.67 -3.74 34.60
N THR A 616 20.99 -3.63 34.51
CA THR A 616 21.70 -2.35 34.55
C THR A 616 21.30 -1.45 33.39
N LYS A 617 21.13 -2.01 32.18
CA LYS A 617 20.72 -1.26 30.99
C LYS A 617 19.27 -0.82 31.05
N VAL A 618 18.35 -1.65 31.59
CA VAL A 618 16.97 -1.26 31.82
C VAL A 618 16.90 -0.03 32.74
N LEU A 619 17.63 -0.05 33.85
CA LEU A 619 17.67 1.07 34.80
C LEU A 619 18.31 2.33 34.19
N GLY A 620 19.32 2.17 33.35
CA GLY A 620 19.98 3.29 32.64
C GLY A 620 19.12 3.92 31.53
N THR A 621 18.10 3.21 31.05
CA THR A 621 17.21 3.71 29.98
C THR A 621 16.51 5.01 30.36
N PHE A 622 16.03 5.12 31.59
CA PHE A 622 15.28 6.30 32.04
C PHE A 622 16.11 7.61 32.02
N GLN A 623 17.39 7.53 32.38
CA GLN A 623 18.25 8.70 32.28
C GLN A 623 18.49 9.08 30.80
N MET A 624 18.72 8.10 29.94
CA MET A 624 18.86 8.38 28.49
C MET A 624 17.62 9.03 27.89
N VAL A 625 16.43 8.64 28.33
CA VAL A 625 15.17 9.27 27.90
C VAL A 625 15.09 10.73 28.34
N LYS A 626 15.40 11.04 29.61
CA LYS A 626 15.43 12.40 30.12
C LYS A 626 16.44 13.28 29.36
N ASP A 627 17.62 12.73 29.07
CA ASP A 627 18.66 13.45 28.30
C ASP A 627 18.14 13.74 26.86
N ILE A 628 17.46 12.77 26.21
CA ILE A 628 16.88 12.97 24.88
C ILE A 628 15.73 13.99 24.91
N GLN A 629 14.85 13.94 25.90
CA GLN A 629 13.75 14.91 26.05
C GLN A 629 14.28 16.34 26.22
N THR A 630 15.36 16.52 26.99
CA THR A 630 16.03 17.83 27.16
C THR A 630 16.64 18.31 25.86
N LEU A 631 17.41 17.44 25.16
CA LEU A 631 18.00 17.77 23.87
C LEU A 631 16.93 18.06 22.79
N GLN A 632 15.81 17.36 22.84
CA GLN A 632 14.70 17.61 21.91
C GLN A 632 14.08 18.97 22.15
N LYS A 633 13.85 19.33 23.41
CA LYS A 633 13.31 20.64 23.75
C LYS A 633 14.24 21.77 23.30
N ASP A 634 15.54 21.67 23.60
CA ASP A 634 16.54 22.66 23.16
C ASP A 634 16.61 22.81 21.65
N PHE A 635 16.45 21.67 20.92
CA PHE A 635 16.41 21.63 19.46
C PHE A 635 15.13 22.28 18.92
N ASP A 636 13.98 22.01 19.53
CA ASP A 636 12.69 22.56 19.10
C ASP A 636 12.63 24.08 19.36
N ASP A 637 13.14 24.54 20.49
CA ASP A 637 13.25 25.98 20.83
C ASP A 637 14.15 26.70 19.82
N PHE A 638 15.31 26.12 19.50
CA PHE A 638 16.21 26.66 18.48
C PHE A 638 15.55 26.68 17.07
N ASN A 639 14.83 25.63 16.69
CA ASN A 639 14.18 25.54 15.39
C ASN A 639 13.11 26.60 15.16
N GLN A 640 12.43 27.10 16.19
CA GLN A 640 11.43 28.15 16.04
C GLN A 640 12.04 29.42 15.43
N GLU A 641 13.23 29.80 15.87
CA GLU A 641 13.94 30.97 15.35
C GLU A 641 14.67 30.65 14.03
N TYR A 642 15.31 29.49 13.96
CA TYR A 642 16.10 29.07 12.81
C TYR A 642 15.24 28.83 11.56
N ARG A 643 14.00 28.41 11.69
CA ARG A 643 13.09 28.09 10.57
C ARG A 643 12.94 29.24 9.59
N SER A 644 12.76 30.46 10.06
CA SER A 644 12.63 31.66 9.21
C SER A 644 13.89 31.92 8.38
N LEU A 645 15.05 31.87 9.03
CA LEU A 645 16.35 32.03 8.35
C LEU A 645 16.61 30.92 7.34
N HIS A 646 16.27 29.67 7.70
CA HIS A 646 16.40 28.52 6.83
C HIS A 646 15.59 28.70 5.53
N PHE A 647 14.31 29.03 5.62
CA PHE A 647 13.46 29.22 4.44
C PHE A 647 13.92 30.39 3.55
N GLN A 648 14.32 31.50 4.17
CA GLN A 648 14.87 32.62 3.43
C GLN A 648 16.11 32.21 2.62
N VAL A 649 17.07 31.55 3.25
CA VAL A 649 18.29 31.13 2.56
C VAL A 649 18.02 30.05 1.53
N ARG A 650 17.13 29.09 1.80
CA ARG A 650 16.76 28.03 0.84
C ARG A 650 16.04 28.60 -0.39
N SER A 651 15.22 29.65 -0.22
CA SER A 651 14.64 30.37 -1.36
C SER A 651 15.72 31.01 -2.25
N ILE A 652 16.66 31.73 -1.63
CA ILE A 652 17.79 32.34 -2.36
C ILE A 652 18.63 31.27 -3.08
N GLN A 653 18.94 30.16 -2.38
CA GLN A 653 19.70 29.05 -2.98
C GLN A 653 18.95 28.35 -4.12
N LYS A 654 17.62 28.31 -4.05
CA LYS A 654 16.81 27.79 -5.17
C LYS A 654 16.91 28.69 -6.40
N GLU A 655 16.80 30.00 -6.21
CA GLU A 655 16.96 30.97 -7.30
C GLU A 655 18.38 30.89 -7.92
N ILE A 656 19.41 30.79 -7.08
CA ILE A 656 20.81 30.61 -7.56
C ILE A 656 20.93 29.32 -8.37
N ARG A 657 20.33 28.22 -7.97
CA ARG A 657 20.37 26.95 -8.73
C ARG A 657 19.66 27.07 -10.07
N THR A 658 18.51 27.77 -10.13
CA THR A 658 17.83 28.04 -11.41
C THR A 658 18.74 28.86 -12.34
N LEU A 659 19.39 29.92 -11.84
CA LEU A 659 20.35 30.68 -12.60
C LEU A 659 21.55 29.84 -13.09
N ASP A 660 22.02 28.89 -12.24
CA ASP A 660 23.11 27.98 -12.65
C ASP A 660 22.67 27.02 -13.76
N GLN A 661 21.44 26.52 -13.73
CA GLN A 661 20.89 25.69 -14.81
C GLN A 661 20.79 26.49 -16.12
N GLU A 662 20.22 27.69 -16.08
CA GLU A 662 20.14 28.58 -17.25
C GLU A 662 21.54 28.93 -17.83
N LEU A 663 22.49 29.19 -16.93
CA LEU A 663 23.87 29.44 -17.32
C LEU A 663 24.51 28.23 -18.00
N ASP A 664 24.29 27.04 -17.49
CA ASP A 664 24.83 25.80 -18.05
C ASP A 664 24.20 25.51 -19.44
N GLU A 665 22.88 25.70 -19.58
CA GLU A 665 22.18 25.57 -20.88
C GLU A 665 22.72 26.55 -21.92
N LEU A 666 22.88 27.83 -21.57
CA LEU A 666 23.44 28.84 -22.45
C LEU A 666 24.90 28.55 -22.84
N LYS A 667 25.71 28.09 -21.87
CA LYS A 667 27.09 27.64 -22.15
C LYS A 667 27.13 26.43 -23.07
N GLN A 668 26.23 25.46 -22.90
CA GLN A 668 26.11 24.31 -23.80
C GLN A 668 25.62 24.74 -25.20
N ARG A 669 24.65 25.66 -25.30
CA ARG A 669 24.15 26.22 -26.55
C ARG A 669 25.27 26.98 -27.28
N LYS A 670 26.03 27.82 -26.55
CA LYS A 670 27.22 28.51 -27.08
C LYS A 670 28.23 27.52 -27.65
N ASN A 671 28.55 26.44 -26.93
CA ASN A 671 29.49 25.42 -27.38
C ASN A 671 28.99 24.66 -28.62
N ARG A 672 27.70 24.42 -28.74
CA ARG A 672 27.09 23.82 -29.95
C ARG A 672 27.20 24.76 -31.16
N LEU A 673 26.88 26.04 -31.00
CA LEU A 673 27.00 27.05 -32.05
C LEU A 673 28.46 27.24 -32.53
N ILE A 674 29.44 27.24 -31.59
CA ILE A 674 30.87 27.33 -31.98
C ILE A 674 31.31 26.12 -32.83
N ARG A 675 30.75 24.92 -32.55
CA ARG A 675 31.09 23.71 -33.33
C ARG A 675 30.47 23.68 -34.72
N SER A 676 29.36 24.39 -34.96
CA SER A 676 28.65 24.41 -36.24
C SER A 676 29.37 25.21 -37.35
N LYS A 677 30.41 25.99 -37.03
CA LYS A 677 31.28 26.75 -37.96
C LYS A 677 30.53 27.61 -38.99
N GLN A 678 29.37 28.16 -38.68
CA GLN A 678 28.65 29.06 -39.56
C GLN A 678 28.94 30.52 -39.19
N ASP A 679 29.57 31.31 -40.09
CA ASP A 679 29.93 32.71 -39.85
C ASP A 679 28.72 33.63 -39.59
N ALA A 680 27.53 33.22 -39.98
CA ALA A 680 26.28 33.97 -39.75
C ALA A 680 25.80 34.03 -38.28
N LEU A 681 26.43 33.26 -37.35
CA LEU A 681 25.99 33.11 -35.97
C LEU A 681 26.74 34.00 -34.97
N GLN A 682 27.62 34.89 -35.42
CA GLN A 682 28.44 35.76 -34.52
C GLN A 682 27.57 36.71 -33.68
N GLU A 683 26.45 37.18 -34.23
CA GLU A 683 25.53 38.07 -33.52
C GLU A 683 24.73 37.30 -32.41
N GLU A 684 24.38 36.06 -32.68
CA GLU A 684 23.77 35.19 -31.70
C GLU A 684 24.72 34.78 -30.57
N LEU A 685 25.98 34.51 -30.90
CA LEU A 685 27.01 34.24 -29.89
C LEU A 685 27.25 35.45 -29.00
N ASN A 686 27.27 36.67 -29.54
CA ASN A 686 27.43 37.89 -28.75
C ASN A 686 26.23 38.11 -27.80
N ARG A 687 25.00 37.85 -28.28
CA ARG A 687 23.80 37.93 -27.41
C ARG A 687 23.85 36.91 -26.29
N ILE A 688 24.26 35.68 -26.57
CA ILE A 688 24.42 34.63 -25.55
C ILE A 688 25.45 35.03 -24.51
N ASP A 689 26.59 35.62 -24.93
CA ASP A 689 27.65 36.08 -24.02
C ASP A 689 27.17 37.23 -23.12
N GLU A 690 26.39 38.16 -23.67
CA GLU A 690 25.80 39.25 -22.90
C GLU A 690 24.79 38.75 -21.88
N THR A 691 23.96 37.78 -22.29
CA THR A 691 23.00 37.13 -21.38
C THR A 691 23.71 36.36 -20.26
N ILE A 692 24.73 35.57 -20.59
CA ILE A 692 25.54 34.84 -19.58
C ILE A 692 26.12 35.83 -18.57
N LYS A 693 26.69 36.95 -19.01
CA LYS A 693 27.27 37.97 -18.11
C LYS A 693 26.21 38.57 -17.19
N THR A 694 25.03 38.91 -17.73
CA THR A 694 23.93 39.46 -16.93
C THR A 694 23.45 38.46 -15.87
N LEU A 695 23.31 37.17 -16.21
CA LEU A 695 22.91 36.13 -15.28
C LEU A 695 23.98 35.88 -14.22
N GLU A 696 25.28 35.97 -14.55
CA GLU A 696 26.36 35.85 -13.57
C GLU A 696 26.39 37.06 -12.60
N GLU A 697 26.04 38.25 -13.06
CA GLU A 697 25.89 39.45 -12.21
C GLU A 697 24.71 39.28 -11.24
N ILE A 698 23.53 38.85 -11.74
CA ILE A 698 22.34 38.55 -10.90
C ILE A 698 22.66 37.46 -9.88
N LYS A 699 23.36 36.40 -10.29
CA LYS A 699 23.76 35.33 -9.37
C LYS A 699 24.64 35.85 -8.25
N THR A 700 25.59 36.76 -8.57
CA THR A 700 26.47 37.38 -7.56
C THR A 700 25.67 38.22 -6.56
N GLU A 701 24.74 39.03 -7.05
CA GLU A 701 23.83 39.81 -6.19
C GLU A 701 23.00 38.91 -5.28
N LYS A 702 22.49 37.80 -5.80
CA LYS A 702 21.74 36.80 -5.00
C LYS A 702 22.61 36.13 -3.94
N LEU A 703 23.86 35.85 -4.22
CA LEU A 703 24.82 35.33 -3.25
C LEU A 703 25.10 36.30 -2.10
N GLU A 704 25.14 37.60 -2.37
CA GLU A 704 25.29 38.65 -1.34
C GLU A 704 24.06 38.80 -0.46
N GLN A 705 22.87 38.40 -0.94
CA GLN A 705 21.64 38.42 -0.15
C GLN A 705 21.59 37.30 0.93
N VAL A 706 22.51 36.33 0.91
CA VAL A 706 22.57 35.28 1.93
C VAL A 706 23.07 35.90 3.26
N PRO A 707 22.28 35.83 4.36
CA PRO A 707 22.66 36.43 5.63
C PRO A 707 24.02 35.91 6.17
N GLU A 708 24.86 36.79 6.67
CA GLU A 708 26.20 36.44 7.20
C GLU A 708 26.14 35.38 8.31
N ASN A 709 25.10 35.42 9.15
CA ASN A 709 24.91 34.48 10.26
C ASN A 709 24.47 33.08 9.81
N TRP A 710 24.14 32.87 8.50
CA TRP A 710 23.67 31.57 8.01
C TRP A 710 24.61 30.41 8.35
N LYS A 711 25.88 30.55 8.04
CA LYS A 711 26.87 29.48 8.25
C LYS A 711 26.97 29.08 9.72
N SER A 712 26.96 30.05 10.64
CA SER A 712 27.02 29.79 12.08
C SER A 712 25.74 29.14 12.59
N GLN A 713 24.58 29.64 12.19
CA GLN A 713 23.28 29.07 12.61
C GLN A 713 23.07 27.65 12.02
N ARG A 714 23.47 27.42 10.78
CA ARG A 714 23.44 26.09 10.16
C ARG A 714 24.36 25.10 10.90
N ALA A 715 25.56 25.52 11.29
CA ALA A 715 26.48 24.69 12.06
C ALA A 715 25.90 24.30 13.45
N ILE A 716 25.19 25.22 14.11
CA ILE A 716 24.50 24.95 15.40
C ILE A 716 23.39 23.91 15.16
N PHE A 717 22.54 24.11 14.14
CA PHE A 717 21.49 23.17 13.77
C PHE A 717 22.04 21.76 13.51
N GLU A 718 23.08 21.65 12.71
CA GLU A 718 23.69 20.35 12.36
C GLU A 718 24.29 19.66 13.58
N LYS A 719 24.94 20.42 14.47
CA LYS A 719 25.47 19.89 15.73
C LYS A 719 24.35 19.37 16.63
N GLN A 720 23.30 20.15 16.89
CA GLN A 720 22.19 19.76 17.76
C GLN A 720 21.46 18.56 17.17
N ASN A 721 21.18 18.54 15.87
CA ASN A 721 20.55 17.42 15.18
C ASN A 721 21.39 16.14 15.26
N LYS A 722 22.72 16.26 15.08
CA LYS A 722 23.67 15.15 15.24
C LYS A 722 23.69 14.62 16.67
N ASP A 723 23.72 15.49 17.66
CA ASP A 723 23.75 15.13 19.07
C ASP A 723 22.44 14.42 19.47
N LEU A 724 21.29 14.93 19.05
CA LEU A 724 20.00 14.31 19.26
C LEU A 724 19.91 12.91 18.62
N ARG A 725 20.29 12.80 17.35
CA ARG A 725 20.33 11.51 16.64
C ARG A 725 21.28 10.51 17.30
N SER A 726 22.46 10.96 17.72
CA SER A 726 23.44 10.11 18.41
C SER A 726 22.88 9.57 19.73
N ASN A 727 22.22 10.38 20.53
CA ASN A 727 21.63 9.95 21.79
C ASN A 727 20.43 9.03 21.57
N ARG A 728 19.57 9.28 20.58
CA ARG A 728 18.51 8.35 20.18
C ARG A 728 19.08 7.00 19.71
N MET A 729 20.17 6.97 18.94
CA MET A 729 20.82 5.73 18.54
C MET A 729 21.42 4.98 19.75
N LYS A 730 22.02 5.67 20.70
CA LYS A 730 22.53 5.05 21.95
C LYS A 730 21.37 4.44 22.75
N TYR A 731 20.24 5.16 22.89
CA TYR A 731 19.05 4.65 23.54
C TYR A 731 18.53 3.39 22.85
N ARG A 732 18.36 3.41 21.52
CA ARG A 732 17.90 2.25 20.73
C ARG A 732 18.78 1.04 20.94
N ARG A 733 20.10 1.22 20.88
CA ARG A 733 21.07 0.16 21.15
C ARG A 733 20.96 -0.34 22.58
N ASN A 734 20.83 0.54 23.55
CA ASN A 734 20.71 0.18 24.96
C ASN A 734 19.47 -0.70 25.23
N VAL A 735 18.29 -0.32 24.70
CA VAL A 735 17.04 -1.11 24.89
C VAL A 735 17.10 -2.45 24.14
N ASP A 736 17.69 -2.50 22.95
CA ASP A 736 17.89 -3.74 22.22
C ASP A 736 18.80 -4.71 23.00
N GLU A 737 19.94 -4.22 23.51
CA GLU A 737 20.88 -5.00 24.31
C GLU A 737 20.34 -5.35 25.70
N ALA A 738 19.41 -4.56 26.24
CA ALA A 738 18.74 -4.85 27.51
C ALA A 738 17.77 -6.02 27.40
N TYR A 739 17.03 -6.15 26.30
CA TYR A 739 16.01 -7.15 26.13
C TYR A 739 16.50 -8.48 25.52
N GLU A 740 17.54 -8.45 24.69
CA GLU A 740 18.07 -9.64 23.98
C GLU A 740 18.41 -10.84 24.90
N PRO A 741 18.99 -10.66 26.12
CA PRO A 741 19.24 -11.76 27.03
C PRO A 741 17.96 -12.50 27.45
N ILE A 742 16.89 -11.78 27.70
CA ILE A 742 15.59 -12.34 28.13
C ILE A 742 15.00 -13.18 27.01
N LYS A 743 14.95 -12.62 25.82
CA LYS A 743 14.49 -13.31 24.61
C LYS A 743 15.31 -14.58 24.33
N THR A 744 16.62 -14.49 24.43
CA THR A 744 17.54 -15.61 24.22
C THR A 744 17.30 -16.73 25.23
N ILE A 745 17.22 -16.42 26.52
CA ILE A 745 17.02 -17.43 27.56
C ILE A 745 15.62 -18.07 27.42
N LYS A 746 14.58 -17.30 27.15
CA LYS A 746 13.23 -17.83 26.88
C LYS A 746 13.21 -18.75 25.67
N GLY A 747 13.89 -18.42 24.59
CA GLY A 747 14.05 -19.26 23.41
C GLY A 747 14.77 -20.58 23.75
N ILE A 748 15.87 -20.53 24.47
CA ILE A 748 16.63 -21.70 24.92
C ILE A 748 15.77 -22.62 25.80
N LEU A 749 15.02 -22.06 26.77
CA LEU A 749 14.18 -22.81 27.65
C LEU A 749 13.00 -23.46 26.92
N LYS A 750 12.38 -22.74 25.98
CA LYS A 750 11.31 -23.27 25.12
C LYS A 750 11.76 -24.51 24.32
N ASP A 751 12.99 -24.49 23.83
CA ASP A 751 13.54 -25.59 23.01
C ASP A 751 14.16 -26.73 23.84
N THR A 752 13.99 -26.75 25.18
CA THR A 752 14.58 -27.77 26.05
C THR A 752 14.09 -29.18 25.73
N ASP A 753 12.76 -29.34 25.48
CA ASP A 753 12.21 -30.66 25.13
C ASP A 753 12.69 -31.12 23.75
N ALA A 754 12.79 -30.19 22.78
CA ALA A 754 13.36 -30.49 21.47
C ALA A 754 14.81 -30.99 21.59
N LEU A 755 15.63 -30.37 22.46
CA LEU A 755 16.98 -30.81 22.74
C LEU A 755 17.01 -32.17 23.44
N ARG A 756 16.09 -32.42 24.39
CA ARG A 756 15.98 -33.69 25.11
C ARG A 756 15.73 -34.86 24.16
N ILE A 757 14.84 -34.70 23.20
CA ILE A 757 14.52 -35.71 22.18
C ILE A 757 15.76 -36.10 21.34
N GLN A 758 16.73 -35.20 21.17
CA GLN A 758 17.95 -35.46 20.40
C GLN A 758 18.98 -36.34 21.16
N LYS A 759 18.77 -36.62 22.46
CA LYS A 759 19.70 -37.37 23.27
C LYS A 759 20.12 -38.71 22.62
N ASN A 760 19.15 -39.53 22.28
CA ASN A 760 19.40 -40.86 21.70
C ASN A 760 20.15 -40.76 20.35
N LYS A 761 19.86 -39.76 19.54
CA LYS A 761 20.54 -39.50 18.28
C LYS A 761 22.01 -39.06 18.50
N ILE A 762 22.26 -38.23 19.50
CA ILE A 762 23.63 -37.79 19.85
C ILE A 762 24.43 -38.98 20.42
N GLU A 763 23.83 -39.82 21.26
CA GLU A 763 24.44 -41.01 21.80
C GLU A 763 24.80 -42.01 20.69
N SER A 764 23.94 -42.21 19.70
CA SER A 764 24.21 -43.11 18.59
C SER A 764 25.38 -42.71 17.70
N ILE A 765 25.80 -41.42 17.72
CA ILE A 765 26.98 -40.97 16.97
C ILE A 765 28.25 -41.77 17.27
N GLY A 766 28.42 -42.22 18.55
CA GLY A 766 29.54 -43.05 18.92
C GLY A 766 29.57 -44.37 18.15
N GLN A 767 28.46 -45.06 18.03
CA GLN A 767 28.33 -46.28 17.25
C GLN A 767 28.53 -46.02 15.74
N ILE A 768 27.95 -44.92 15.24
CA ILE A 768 28.09 -44.49 13.85
C ILE A 768 29.56 -44.26 13.49
N ILE A 769 30.35 -43.62 14.36
CA ILE A 769 31.79 -43.39 14.18
C ILE A 769 32.59 -44.71 14.13
N MET A 770 32.22 -45.68 14.94
CA MET A 770 32.97 -46.90 15.11
C MET A 770 32.60 -47.99 14.08
N GLN A 771 31.34 -48.11 13.74
CA GLN A 771 30.80 -49.21 12.93
C GLN A 771 30.60 -48.90 11.45
N GLN A 772 30.45 -47.64 11.07
CA GLN A 772 30.15 -47.28 9.68
C GLN A 772 31.41 -46.88 8.90
N GLU A 773 31.33 -46.99 7.57
CA GLU A 773 32.26 -46.38 6.63
C GLU A 773 32.31 -44.88 6.82
N PRO A 774 33.49 -44.22 6.74
CA PRO A 774 33.65 -42.80 7.02
C PRO A 774 32.67 -41.87 6.27
N ASP A 775 32.38 -42.14 5.00
CA ASP A 775 31.48 -41.35 4.16
C ASP A 775 30.00 -41.51 4.57
N GLY A 776 29.58 -42.71 4.96
CA GLY A 776 28.28 -43.03 5.50
C GLY A 776 28.08 -42.37 6.86
N ALA A 777 29.07 -42.51 7.74
CA ALA A 777 29.09 -41.88 9.05
C ALA A 777 28.99 -40.34 8.95
N MET A 778 29.73 -39.71 8.04
CA MET A 778 29.67 -38.27 7.83
C MET A 778 28.29 -37.78 7.36
N LYS A 779 27.60 -38.56 6.51
CA LYS A 779 26.24 -38.22 6.03
C LYS A 779 25.24 -38.25 7.19
N GLN A 780 25.23 -39.28 8.01
CA GLN A 780 24.35 -39.43 9.15
C GLN A 780 24.61 -38.37 10.24
N ILE A 781 25.88 -38.13 10.59
CA ILE A 781 26.26 -37.10 11.55
C ILE A 781 25.84 -35.72 11.05
N LYS A 782 25.89 -35.44 9.74
CA LYS A 782 25.44 -34.19 9.14
C LYS A 782 23.95 -33.98 9.30
N LEU A 783 23.13 -35.04 9.26
CA LEU A 783 21.68 -34.92 9.51
C LEU A 783 21.40 -34.50 10.97
N ILE A 784 22.05 -35.15 11.94
CA ILE A 784 21.92 -34.80 13.36
C ILE A 784 22.42 -33.36 13.59
N GLU A 785 23.53 -32.96 12.97
CA GLU A 785 24.05 -31.59 13.01
C GLU A 785 23.05 -30.56 12.47
N LYS A 786 22.28 -30.90 11.42
CA LYS A 786 21.24 -30.05 10.85
C LYS A 786 20.04 -29.91 11.80
N GLU A 787 19.59 -31.00 12.40
CA GLU A 787 18.50 -30.99 13.37
C GLU A 787 18.86 -30.13 14.60
N LEU A 788 20.06 -30.33 15.15
CA LEU A 788 20.58 -29.52 16.25
C LEU A 788 20.68 -28.04 15.89
N GLY A 789 20.91 -27.73 14.61
CA GLY A 789 21.00 -26.35 14.15
C GLY A 789 19.69 -25.55 14.27
N ASN A 790 18.56 -26.23 14.40
CA ASN A 790 17.23 -25.61 14.54
C ASN A 790 16.81 -25.44 16.03
N ILE A 791 17.67 -25.88 16.99
CA ILE A 791 17.38 -25.83 18.43
C ILE A 791 18.17 -24.69 19.07
N GLU A 792 17.53 -23.74 19.69
CA GLU A 792 18.20 -22.61 20.33
C GLU A 792 19.12 -23.07 21.48
N GLY A 793 20.29 -22.44 21.57
CA GLY A 793 21.33 -22.78 22.57
C GLY A 793 22.12 -24.06 22.30
N SER A 794 21.86 -24.78 21.20
CA SER A 794 22.57 -26.03 20.86
C SER A 794 23.91 -25.82 20.14
N SER A 795 24.28 -24.57 19.84
CA SER A 795 25.45 -24.23 19.01
C SER A 795 26.78 -24.84 19.49
N SER A 796 27.00 -24.94 20.79
CA SER A 796 28.19 -25.54 21.41
C SER A 796 28.26 -27.06 21.16
N ILE A 797 27.12 -27.76 21.30
CA ILE A 797 26.98 -29.19 21.01
C ILE A 797 27.19 -29.44 19.52
N LYS A 798 26.47 -28.69 18.68
CA LYS A 798 26.60 -28.76 17.20
C LYS A 798 28.05 -28.54 16.75
N SER A 799 28.77 -27.57 17.34
CA SER A 799 30.16 -27.29 16.99
C SER A 799 31.06 -28.49 17.24
N LYS A 800 30.91 -29.20 18.37
CA LYS A 800 31.68 -30.40 18.69
C LYS A 800 31.32 -31.56 17.78
N ILE A 801 30.02 -31.77 17.49
CA ILE A 801 29.57 -32.79 16.53
C ILE A 801 30.11 -32.49 15.12
N SER A 802 30.12 -31.23 14.71
CA SER A 802 30.75 -30.83 13.45
C SER A 802 32.24 -31.11 13.38
N LYS A 803 32.97 -30.90 14.50
CA LYS A 803 34.40 -31.27 14.61
C LYS A 803 34.58 -32.78 14.55
N ALA A 804 33.71 -33.57 15.18
CA ALA A 804 33.74 -35.05 15.10
C ALA A 804 33.56 -35.51 13.64
N ARG A 805 32.56 -34.99 12.94
CA ARG A 805 32.32 -35.25 11.51
C ARG A 805 33.54 -34.88 10.63
N ARG A 806 34.10 -33.68 10.87
CA ARG A 806 35.28 -33.22 10.10
C ARG A 806 36.52 -34.09 10.32
N ALA A 807 36.69 -34.73 11.50
CA ALA A 807 37.79 -35.63 11.79
C ALA A 807 37.69 -36.93 11.00
N LEU A 808 36.54 -37.29 10.46
CA LEU A 808 36.32 -38.43 9.57
C LEU A 808 36.56 -38.11 8.09
N LYS A 809 36.82 -36.84 7.74
CA LYS A 809 36.97 -36.39 6.36
C LYS A 809 38.41 -36.68 5.83
N GLY A 810 38.51 -37.16 4.60
CA GLY A 810 39.78 -37.29 3.85
C GLY A 810 40.30 -38.71 3.75
N LYS A 811 41.51 -38.89 3.20
CA LYS A 811 42.13 -40.21 2.94
C LYS A 811 42.56 -40.97 4.21
N ASN A 812 42.78 -40.26 5.33
CA ASN A 812 43.14 -40.82 6.63
C ASN A 812 42.13 -40.36 7.73
N PRO A 813 40.93 -40.95 7.80
CA PRO A 813 39.93 -40.61 8.79
C PRO A 813 40.41 -40.97 10.21
N ASN A 814 40.39 -39.99 11.12
CA ASN A 814 40.80 -40.16 12.50
C ASN A 814 39.59 -40.40 13.42
N ARG A 815 39.23 -41.68 13.61
CA ARG A 815 38.10 -42.11 14.44
C ARG A 815 38.31 -41.82 15.93
N GLU A 816 39.54 -41.88 16.45
CA GLU A 816 39.83 -41.55 17.85
C GLU A 816 39.55 -40.07 18.14
N LYS A 817 40.01 -39.18 17.25
CA LYS A 817 39.76 -37.75 17.34
C LYS A 817 38.28 -37.43 17.19
N ALA A 818 37.58 -38.13 16.28
CA ALA A 818 36.14 -38.00 16.13
C ALA A 818 35.39 -38.41 17.40
N ASN A 819 35.79 -39.53 17.98
CA ASN A 819 35.20 -40.05 19.22
C ASN A 819 35.45 -39.11 20.43
N LYS A 820 36.66 -38.50 20.51
CA LYS A 820 36.96 -37.48 21.51
C LYS A 820 35.99 -36.29 21.41
N PHE A 821 35.78 -35.74 20.22
CA PHE A 821 34.86 -34.62 20.02
C PHE A 821 33.41 -35.00 20.30
N TRP A 822 32.97 -36.21 19.99
CA TRP A 822 31.66 -36.71 20.32
C TRP A 822 31.45 -36.81 21.84
N LYS A 823 32.44 -37.37 22.61
CA LYS A 823 32.40 -37.41 24.08
C LYS A 823 32.32 -35.99 24.68
N GLU A 824 33.09 -35.04 24.13
CA GLU A 824 32.99 -33.65 24.53
C GLU A 824 31.58 -33.05 24.24
N ALA A 825 30.94 -33.43 23.11
CA ALA A 825 29.60 -33.03 22.79
C ALA A 825 28.55 -33.56 23.79
N LEU A 826 28.66 -34.81 24.22
CA LEU A 826 27.83 -35.44 25.25
C LEU A 826 27.97 -34.70 26.60
N THR A 827 29.22 -34.47 27.02
CA THR A 827 29.47 -33.73 28.28
C THR A 827 28.84 -32.34 28.28
N ILE A 828 28.88 -31.64 27.13
CA ILE A 828 28.25 -30.35 26.97
C ILE A 828 26.72 -30.53 26.98
N PHE A 829 26.18 -31.53 26.30
CA PHE A 829 24.77 -31.84 26.30
C PHE A 829 24.20 -32.05 27.72
N ASP A 830 24.89 -32.89 28.53
CA ASP A 830 24.44 -33.16 29.91
C ASP A 830 24.46 -31.90 30.79
N LYS A 831 25.50 -31.07 30.64
CA LYS A 831 25.59 -29.77 31.33
C LYS A 831 24.47 -28.83 30.90
N GLU A 832 24.20 -28.75 29.59
CA GLU A 832 23.10 -27.94 29.04
C GLU A 832 21.74 -28.40 29.59
N MET A 833 21.48 -29.69 29.62
CA MET A 833 20.22 -30.24 30.12
C MET A 833 20.05 -29.99 31.64
N GLN A 834 21.12 -30.10 32.41
CA GLN A 834 21.09 -29.90 33.86
C GLN A 834 20.66 -28.50 34.25
N TRP A 835 21.30 -27.46 33.69
CA TRP A 835 20.93 -26.09 34.03
C TRP A 835 19.56 -25.69 33.44
N ARG A 836 19.23 -26.20 32.25
CA ARG A 836 17.91 -25.90 31.64
C ARG A 836 16.76 -26.47 32.46
N GLN A 837 16.88 -27.71 32.96
CA GLN A 837 15.86 -28.30 33.80
C GLN A 837 15.70 -27.53 35.11
N LYS A 838 16.78 -27.09 35.74
CA LYS A 838 16.74 -26.24 36.91
C LYS A 838 16.11 -24.87 36.62
N ALA A 839 16.43 -24.26 35.50
CA ALA A 839 15.88 -22.97 35.06
C ALA A 839 14.37 -23.09 34.75
N LEU A 840 13.88 -24.19 34.20
CA LEU A 840 12.45 -24.42 33.98
C LEU A 840 11.67 -24.50 35.29
N SER A 841 12.29 -24.96 36.41
CA SER A 841 11.62 -25.03 37.73
C SER A 841 11.75 -23.73 38.52
N GLU A 842 12.88 -23.02 38.44
CA GLU A 842 13.20 -21.90 39.33
C GLU A 842 13.19 -20.53 38.64
N LEU A 843 13.57 -20.44 37.36
CA LEU A 843 13.76 -19.16 36.66
C LEU A 843 12.57 -18.80 35.75
N ILE A 844 11.90 -19.77 35.14
CA ILE A 844 10.93 -19.45 34.08
C ILE A 844 9.81 -18.53 34.59
N GLN A 845 9.30 -18.74 35.78
CA GLN A 845 8.19 -17.95 36.34
C GLN A 845 8.63 -16.51 36.69
N PRO A 846 9.76 -16.26 37.43
CA PRO A 846 10.29 -14.91 37.62
C PRO A 846 10.65 -14.22 36.29
N LEU A 847 11.21 -14.96 35.32
CA LEU A 847 11.58 -14.43 34.02
C LEU A 847 10.34 -14.04 33.19
N ASP A 848 9.24 -14.79 33.27
CA ASP A 848 8.00 -14.46 32.59
C ASP A 848 7.33 -13.20 33.17
N VAL A 849 7.38 -13.03 34.50
CA VAL A 849 6.90 -11.82 35.16
C VAL A 849 7.76 -10.62 34.73
N TYR A 850 9.07 -10.77 34.71
CA TYR A 850 9.99 -9.73 34.30
C TYR A 850 9.84 -9.38 32.81
N ASP A 851 9.72 -10.41 31.95
CA ASP A 851 9.46 -10.23 30.53
C ASP A 851 8.14 -9.48 30.29
N SER A 852 7.06 -9.86 30.94
CA SER A 852 5.75 -9.20 30.80
C SER A 852 5.79 -7.71 31.21
N LEU A 853 6.65 -7.35 32.15
CA LEU A 853 6.82 -5.97 32.61
C LEU A 853 7.52 -5.09 31.57
N ILE A 854 8.52 -5.62 30.85
CA ILE A 854 9.39 -4.81 29.97
C ILE A 854 9.23 -5.13 28.48
N LYS A 855 8.50 -6.18 28.10
CA LYS A 855 8.34 -6.65 26.73
C LYS A 855 7.77 -5.56 25.81
N ASP A 856 6.69 -4.92 26.27
CA ASP A 856 5.96 -3.93 25.48
C ASP A 856 6.49 -2.50 25.63
N SER A 857 7.65 -2.35 26.26
CA SER A 857 8.38 -1.09 26.43
C SER A 857 9.84 -1.23 26.01
N ILE A 858 10.72 -1.66 26.91
CA ILE A 858 12.16 -1.90 26.62
C ILE A 858 12.32 -2.92 25.48
N GLY A 859 11.51 -3.98 25.47
CA GLY A 859 11.55 -5.05 24.47
C GLY A 859 10.76 -4.77 23.20
N LEU A 860 10.08 -3.63 23.08
CA LEU A 860 9.15 -3.35 21.98
C LEU A 860 9.80 -3.48 20.60
N ARG A 861 11.02 -2.98 20.47
CA ARG A 861 11.79 -3.04 19.20
C ARG A 861 12.13 -4.47 18.75
N SER A 862 12.13 -5.44 19.65
CA SER A 862 12.38 -6.86 19.37
C SER A 862 11.12 -7.66 19.02
N GLN A 863 9.95 -7.05 19.09
CA GLN A 863 8.69 -7.70 18.73
C GLN A 863 8.52 -7.72 17.20
N LYS A 864 7.79 -8.73 16.71
CA LYS A 864 7.48 -8.83 15.26
C LYS A 864 6.35 -7.90 14.84
N LYS A 865 5.39 -7.68 15.74
CA LYS A 865 4.23 -6.80 15.57
C LYS A 865 3.95 -6.06 16.86
N LEU A 866 3.28 -4.93 16.76
CA LEU A 866 2.88 -4.15 17.93
C LEU A 866 1.58 -4.67 18.55
N GLY A 867 1.40 -4.41 19.83
CA GLY A 867 0.11 -4.57 20.51
C GLY A 867 -0.93 -3.60 19.94
N LEU A 868 -2.23 -3.91 20.10
CA LEU A 868 -3.31 -3.14 19.49
C LEU A 868 -3.30 -1.65 19.94
N GLU A 869 -3.11 -1.39 21.23
CA GLU A 869 -3.15 -0.03 21.78
C GLU A 869 -1.93 0.78 21.32
N GLN A 870 -0.74 0.20 21.35
CA GLN A 870 0.48 0.84 20.82
C GLN A 870 0.36 1.12 19.32
N ALA A 871 -0.18 0.15 18.57
CA ALA A 871 -0.41 0.35 17.13
C ALA A 871 -1.39 1.49 16.84
N LYS A 872 -2.41 1.71 17.69
CA LYS A 872 -3.33 2.86 17.58
C LYS A 872 -2.59 4.18 17.79
N SER A 873 -1.84 4.31 18.89
CA SER A 873 -1.09 5.52 19.23
C SER A 873 -0.07 5.87 18.12
N ILE A 874 0.75 4.91 17.71
CA ILE A 874 1.76 5.09 16.68
C ILE A 874 1.13 5.38 15.31
N ALA A 875 0.00 4.73 14.97
CA ALA A 875 -0.72 4.99 13.73
C ALA A 875 -1.27 6.42 13.68
N VAL A 876 -1.74 6.98 14.80
CA VAL A 876 -2.20 8.38 14.88
C VAL A 876 -1.04 9.33 14.59
N CYS A 877 0.11 9.17 15.26
CA CYS A 877 1.32 9.95 15.02
C CYS A 877 1.74 9.94 13.55
N LYS A 878 1.78 8.76 12.92
CA LYS A 878 2.18 8.61 11.51
C LYS A 878 1.14 9.06 10.50
N SER A 879 -0.09 9.31 10.92
CA SER A 879 -1.18 9.66 10.01
C SER A 879 -1.16 11.11 9.55
N SER A 880 -0.50 11.99 10.29
CA SER A 880 -0.34 13.40 9.94
C SER A 880 0.89 13.61 9.06
N HIS A 881 0.81 14.59 8.16
CA HIS A 881 1.95 15.01 7.36
C HIS A 881 2.93 15.79 8.25
N GLN A 882 4.19 15.39 8.22
CA GLN A 882 5.25 16.01 9.02
C GLN A 882 6.19 16.77 8.08
N ASP A 883 6.37 18.07 8.33
CA ASP A 883 7.35 18.90 7.62
C ASP A 883 8.78 18.47 7.99
N ILE A 884 9.51 17.96 6.98
CA ILE A 884 10.91 17.53 7.14
C ILE A 884 11.90 18.46 6.42
N SER A 885 11.42 19.59 5.89
CA SER A 885 12.20 20.51 5.05
C SER A 885 13.44 21.09 5.73
N LEU A 886 13.44 21.24 7.07
CA LEU A 886 14.61 21.72 7.81
C LEU A 886 15.85 20.81 7.68
N ASN A 887 15.66 19.54 7.32
CA ASN A 887 16.75 18.59 7.13
C ASN A 887 17.39 18.69 5.74
N PHE A 888 16.80 19.50 4.86
CA PHE A 888 17.23 19.71 3.47
C PHE A 888 17.92 21.05 3.26
#